data_e6a41c99c09752075207cd501c04633d
#
_entry.id   e6a41c99c09752075207cd501c04633d
#
_cell.length_a   1.000
_cell.length_b   1.000
_cell.length_c   1.000
_cell.angle_alpha   90.00
_cell.angle_beta   90.00
_cell.angle_gamma   90.00
#
_symmetry.space_group_name_H-M   'P 1'
#
loop_
_entity.id
_entity.type
_entity.pdbx_description
1 polymer ?
#
loop_
_entity_poly.entity_id
_entity_poly.type
_entity_poly.pdbx_seq_one_letter_code
_entity_poly.pdbx_strand_id
1 'polypeptide(L)'
;MSTLLFDRLTAAALFPLLIGALPAIADPSDHPESDTEQEIVVLGTRETAGDPTLSSGPVTERMSQSSRSIERDLLIAAGAYRLGDALELVSGVSSQNNRGGMLDNFAIRGFLGTPDGGAEYYVDGFLANRGMAPPRDPATVERIELLKGPAGALFGDVDPGGRVNIVSKTPKFDPAASATFTYGSFDTRRVELDATAPLSSTLAARLVVAAEDSDGWRDTVSLKRRTVAPSLTWEPHAGLRFTYIGEITRFDAPFDRGVPALNGDANAVPRSNFYGEPGDGITRFRNQRHQLTALADVGGDWSLNGGVAWRTGSLRGFSSDQSRLVGNALWRQRRSRDFVVDDLSARIELAGRIGAHRVSIGAKGYLLDYAERWMRVNPSAANSYAIDVLNPVYGAVPPVLRPFTDNHEKRWSGTLYAQDMWEATDRLTLTGGVRYDAYRQQIRNNRTGAIGRTIDDPVQFRLAGRYKVADAIALHAAWGESFVLNSGTDRFGTGFAPETAKGYELGASGAWRGIDVAVTWFDIRKRGILTNDPTDSNFLAPIGSLRAHGIEFDGSLKLDSRWQLVANYAWTHARADDDAFATDRVLNVPHHSGSIFALGRFLDADARGFSLSAGLAYMGDRAGAIDGSGLVLPAYVKAKAAVEYALSRQVSLRAEADNLFDAHYAQSSYSPMWIFPGAPRTLRFSLRITS
;
A
#
# COMPACT_ATOMS: atom_id res chain seq x y z
N MET A 1 26.39 16.22 -4.18
CA MET A 1 25.85 17.54 -3.80
C MET A 1 24.44 17.47 -3.16
N SER A 2 23.74 16.36 -3.17
CA SER A 2 22.40 16.20 -2.58
C SER A 2 22.36 15.82 -1.09
N THR A 3 23.44 15.38 -0.51
CA THR A 3 23.52 14.87 0.88
C THR A 3 23.65 15.95 1.96
N LEU A 4 24.02 17.16 1.62
CA LEU A 4 24.30 18.24 2.60
C LEU A 4 23.10 19.13 2.94
N LEU A 5 22.03 19.14 2.17
CA LEU A 5 20.85 19.98 2.42
C LEU A 5 19.90 19.44 3.51
N PHE A 6 19.95 18.13 3.78
CA PHE A 6 18.99 17.48 4.69
C PHE A 6 19.41 17.43 6.16
N ASP A 7 20.69 17.57 6.47
CA ASP A 7 21.16 17.41 7.86
C ASP A 7 20.94 18.64 8.75
N ARG A 8 20.52 19.78 8.19
CA ARG A 8 20.32 21.04 8.95
C ARG A 8 18.94 21.70 8.84
N LEU A 9 17.94 21.05 8.26
CA LEU A 9 16.56 21.57 8.27
C LEU A 9 15.86 21.19 9.59
N THR A 10 16.03 22.04 10.59
CA THR A 10 15.10 22.06 11.73
C THR A 10 13.81 22.74 11.25
N ALA A 11 12.65 22.12 11.53
CA ALA A 11 11.32 22.60 11.12
C ALA A 11 11.00 24.04 11.53
N ALA A 12 11.74 24.61 12.47
CA ALA A 12 11.59 25.98 12.97
C ALA A 12 12.06 27.06 11.98
N ALA A 13 12.90 26.75 10.99
CA ALA A 13 13.46 27.76 10.10
C ALA A 13 12.64 28.03 8.81
N LEU A 14 11.64 27.16 8.51
CA LEU A 14 10.81 27.28 7.31
C LEU A 14 9.48 28.04 7.55
N PHE A 15 9.09 28.20 8.80
CA PHE A 15 7.80 28.83 9.14
C PHE A 15 7.68 30.32 8.74
N PRO A 16 8.71 31.18 8.90
CA PRO A 16 8.61 32.58 8.49
C PRO A 16 8.58 32.84 6.98
N LEU A 17 9.14 31.89 6.19
CA LEU A 17 9.23 32.03 4.73
C LEU A 17 7.93 31.65 4.00
N LEU A 18 7.09 30.77 4.59
CA LEU A 18 5.81 30.37 4.03
C LEU A 18 4.67 31.34 4.33
N ILE A 19 4.72 32.03 5.49
CA ILE A 19 3.69 33.01 5.88
C ILE A 19 3.89 34.36 5.16
N GLY A 20 5.12 34.71 4.79
CA GLY A 20 5.45 35.96 4.09
C GLY A 20 5.13 35.97 2.59
N ALA A 21 4.75 34.85 1.99
CA ALA A 21 4.50 34.72 0.56
C ALA A 21 3.00 34.57 0.19
N LEU A 22 2.08 34.67 1.15
CA LEU A 22 0.66 34.67 0.84
C LEU A 22 0.25 36.09 0.36
N PRO A 23 -0.30 36.23 -0.86
CA PRO A 23 -0.87 37.49 -1.28
C PRO A 23 -2.04 37.90 -0.36
N ALA A 24 -2.17 39.18 -0.07
CA ALA A 24 -3.28 39.72 0.70
C ALA A 24 -4.61 39.25 0.10
N ILE A 25 -5.45 38.69 0.96
CA ILE A 25 -6.78 38.19 0.61
C ILE A 25 -7.60 39.38 0.11
N ALA A 26 -8.07 39.32 -1.14
CA ALA A 26 -9.06 40.24 -1.67
C ALA A 26 -10.39 40.03 -0.92
N ASP A 27 -11.04 41.13 -0.60
CA ASP A 27 -12.32 41.21 0.10
C ASP A 27 -13.41 40.38 -0.64
N PRO A 28 -14.10 39.43 0.00
CA PRO A 28 -15.12 38.62 -0.67
C PRO A 28 -16.45 39.40 -0.67
N SER A 29 -16.63 40.28 -1.60
CA SER A 29 -17.94 40.87 -1.92
C SER A 29 -18.37 40.40 -3.30
N ASP A 30 -19.57 39.78 -3.34
CA ASP A 30 -20.36 39.38 -4.49
C ASP A 30 -19.98 38.02 -5.18
N HIS A 31 -20.32 36.92 -4.50
CA HIS A 31 -20.83 35.72 -5.19
C HIS A 31 -22.08 35.22 -4.47
N PRO A 32 -23.12 34.73 -5.19
CA PRO A 32 -24.33 34.23 -4.55
C PRO A 32 -24.00 32.96 -3.74
N GLU A 33 -24.47 32.94 -2.51
CA GLU A 33 -24.44 31.79 -1.61
C GLU A 33 -25.11 30.59 -2.33
N SER A 34 -24.28 29.68 -2.84
CA SER A 34 -24.73 28.32 -3.04
C SER A 34 -24.57 27.60 -1.70
N ASP A 35 -25.68 27.23 -1.08
CA ASP A 35 -25.74 26.25 0.00
C ASP A 35 -25.12 24.92 -0.47
N THR A 36 -23.81 24.86 -0.51
CA THR A 36 -23.09 23.60 -0.64
C THR A 36 -22.96 23.02 0.77
N GLU A 37 -23.97 22.25 1.22
CA GLU A 37 -23.77 21.23 2.23
C GLU A 37 -22.49 20.49 1.86
N GLN A 38 -21.46 20.56 2.70
CA GLN A 38 -20.23 19.81 2.50
C GLN A 38 -20.54 18.31 2.60
N GLU A 39 -20.76 17.71 1.48
CA GLU A 39 -21.09 16.29 1.35
C GLU A 39 -19.88 15.44 1.76
N ILE A 40 -20.02 14.63 2.81
CA ILE A 40 -19.01 13.68 3.23
C ILE A 40 -19.07 12.49 2.26
N VAL A 41 -18.24 12.46 1.25
CA VAL A 41 -18.05 11.28 0.39
C VAL A 41 -16.89 10.48 0.95
N VAL A 42 -17.16 9.42 1.69
CA VAL A 42 -16.17 8.66 2.46
C VAL A 42 -15.81 7.33 1.80
N LEU A 43 -16.75 6.68 1.19
CA LEU A 43 -16.57 5.56 0.26
C LEU A 43 -17.47 5.86 -0.93
N GLY A 44 -16.91 6.02 -2.09
CA GLY A 44 -17.69 6.36 -3.25
C GLY A 44 -17.15 5.71 -4.50
N THR A 45 -18.09 5.29 -5.31
CA THR A 45 -17.91 5.19 -6.74
C THR A 45 -18.10 6.61 -7.29
N ARG A 46 -17.09 7.49 -7.20
CA ARG A 46 -17.23 8.86 -7.70
C ARG A 46 -16.86 8.94 -9.18
N GLU A 47 -17.75 9.45 -10.01
CA GLU A 47 -17.40 9.98 -11.32
C GLU A 47 -16.56 11.26 -11.14
N THR A 48 -15.26 11.14 -11.11
CA THR A 48 -14.39 12.26 -11.41
C THR A 48 -14.06 12.19 -12.89
N ALA A 49 -14.82 12.91 -13.70
CA ALA A 49 -14.48 13.12 -15.09
C ALA A 49 -13.05 13.72 -15.14
N GLY A 50 -12.10 12.97 -15.70
CA GLY A 50 -10.78 13.47 -16.03
C GLY A 50 -9.64 13.17 -15.07
N ASP A 51 -9.77 12.23 -14.10
CA ASP A 51 -8.62 11.82 -13.28
C ASP A 51 -7.96 10.53 -13.84
N PRO A 52 -6.75 10.64 -14.38
CA PRO A 52 -6.09 9.56 -15.13
C PRO A 52 -5.32 8.55 -14.28
N THR A 53 -5.60 8.43 -12.99
CA THR A 53 -4.79 7.65 -12.06
C THR A 53 -4.97 6.15 -12.17
N LEU A 54 -6.15 5.67 -12.55
CA LEU A 54 -6.30 4.32 -13.09
C LEU A 54 -6.07 4.43 -14.60
N SER A 55 -5.22 3.60 -15.18
CA SER A 55 -5.03 3.57 -16.63
C SER A 55 -6.38 3.34 -17.29
N SER A 56 -6.89 4.34 -18.01
CA SER A 56 -8.20 4.42 -18.66
C SER A 56 -9.27 5.18 -17.87
N GLY A 57 -9.36 6.48 -18.06
CA GLY A 57 -10.53 7.36 -17.94
C GLY A 57 -11.53 7.18 -16.79
N PRO A 58 -12.68 7.85 -16.80
CA PRO A 58 -13.68 7.84 -15.73
C PRO A 58 -14.38 6.49 -15.60
N VAL A 59 -13.77 5.55 -14.86
CA VAL A 59 -14.07 4.12 -14.97
C VAL A 59 -14.64 3.52 -13.70
N THR A 60 -14.52 4.16 -12.54
CA THR A 60 -14.84 3.50 -11.26
C THR A 60 -16.32 3.17 -11.10
N GLU A 61 -17.26 4.01 -11.53
CA GLU A 61 -18.70 3.73 -11.37
C GLU A 61 -19.25 2.70 -12.35
N ARG A 62 -18.61 2.53 -13.50
CA ARG A 62 -19.10 1.65 -14.57
C ARG A 62 -18.29 0.39 -14.73
N MET A 63 -17.25 0.20 -13.93
CA MET A 63 -16.48 -1.04 -13.94
C MET A 63 -17.35 -2.23 -13.55
N SER A 64 -17.30 -3.25 -14.38
CA SER A 64 -17.91 -4.55 -14.12
C SER A 64 -16.98 -5.38 -13.22
N GLN A 65 -16.48 -4.77 -12.13
CA GLN A 65 -15.51 -5.37 -11.21
C GLN A 65 -15.54 -4.67 -9.86
N SER A 66 -15.22 -5.37 -8.78
CA SER A 66 -15.16 -4.81 -7.42
C SER A 66 -14.01 -3.78 -7.31
N SER A 67 -14.36 -2.55 -6.99
CA SER A 67 -13.41 -1.46 -6.74
C SER A 67 -13.82 -0.61 -5.54
N ARG A 68 -12.85 -0.02 -4.85
CA ARG A 68 -13.08 0.88 -3.71
C ARG A 68 -12.09 2.03 -3.72
N SER A 69 -12.57 3.21 -3.34
CA SER A 69 -11.74 4.39 -3.06
C SER A 69 -11.89 4.76 -1.58
N ILE A 70 -10.79 5.03 -0.91
CA ILE A 70 -10.74 5.52 0.46
C ILE A 70 -10.25 6.95 0.38
N GLU A 71 -11.17 7.88 0.52
CA GLU A 71 -10.91 9.32 0.39
C GLU A 71 -10.18 9.85 1.63
N ARG A 72 -9.50 11.00 1.46
CA ARG A 72 -8.66 11.60 2.49
C ARG A 72 -9.40 11.84 3.82
N ASP A 73 -10.63 12.27 3.78
CA ASP A 73 -11.43 12.54 4.98
C ASP A 73 -11.62 11.28 5.82
N LEU A 74 -11.85 10.13 5.17
CA LEU A 74 -11.93 8.85 5.86
C LEU A 74 -10.56 8.40 6.38
N LEU A 75 -9.47 8.62 5.62
CA LEU A 75 -8.11 8.31 6.08
C LEU A 75 -7.78 9.09 7.36
N ILE A 76 -8.08 10.39 7.40
CA ILE A 76 -7.89 11.22 8.59
C ILE A 76 -8.80 10.77 9.73
N ALA A 77 -10.08 10.58 9.49
CA ALA A 77 -11.05 10.21 10.51
C ALA A 77 -10.72 8.85 11.14
N ALA A 78 -10.25 7.89 10.36
CA ALA A 78 -9.82 6.57 10.82
C ALA A 78 -8.43 6.56 11.45
N GLY A 79 -7.71 7.69 11.49
CA GLY A 79 -6.35 7.74 12.01
C GLY A 79 -5.40 6.81 11.24
N ALA A 80 -5.47 6.82 9.90
CA ALA A 80 -4.64 5.96 9.06
C ALA A 80 -3.25 6.59 8.86
N TYR A 81 -2.28 6.17 9.66
CA TYR A 81 -0.88 6.64 9.59
C TYR A 81 0.01 5.78 8.69
N ARG A 82 -0.51 4.63 8.24
CA ARG A 82 0.16 3.70 7.33
C ARG A 82 -0.85 3.17 6.32
N LEU A 83 -0.35 2.67 5.20
CA LEU A 83 -1.19 2.01 4.18
C LEU A 83 -2.01 0.86 4.78
N GLY A 84 -1.40 0.04 5.65
CA GLY A 84 -2.09 -1.07 6.31
C GLY A 84 -3.30 -0.62 7.13
N ASP A 85 -3.22 0.54 7.81
CA ASP A 85 -4.34 1.07 8.61
C ASP A 85 -5.53 1.46 7.72
N ALA A 86 -5.23 2.02 6.54
CA ALA A 86 -6.26 2.37 5.55
C ALA A 86 -6.91 1.12 4.95
N LEU A 87 -6.13 0.09 4.68
CA LEU A 87 -6.62 -1.17 4.09
C LEU A 87 -7.49 -1.99 5.05
N GLU A 88 -7.47 -1.72 6.37
CA GLU A 88 -8.45 -2.27 7.34
C GLU A 88 -9.90 -1.83 7.03
N LEU A 89 -10.09 -0.73 6.28
CA LEU A 89 -11.40 -0.20 5.90
C LEU A 89 -12.00 -0.88 4.66
N VAL A 90 -11.34 -1.89 4.10
CA VAL A 90 -11.77 -2.58 2.87
C VAL A 90 -11.76 -4.08 3.09
N SER A 91 -12.76 -4.79 2.54
CA SER A 91 -12.90 -6.23 2.69
C SER A 91 -11.79 -7.02 1.98
N GLY A 92 -11.47 -8.21 2.49
CA GLY A 92 -10.59 -9.18 1.85
C GLY A 92 -9.10 -8.83 1.85
N VAL A 93 -8.68 -7.87 2.71
CA VAL A 93 -7.26 -7.51 2.88
C VAL A 93 -6.75 -7.98 4.23
N SER A 94 -5.56 -8.56 4.27
CA SER A 94 -4.88 -8.97 5.50
C SER A 94 -3.43 -8.49 5.55
N SER A 95 -3.00 -8.08 6.75
CA SER A 95 -1.61 -7.65 6.97
C SER A 95 -0.65 -8.81 6.82
N GLN A 96 0.48 -8.58 6.17
CA GLN A 96 1.59 -9.52 6.04
C GLN A 96 2.81 -9.02 6.81
N ASN A 97 3.86 -9.83 6.90
CA ASN A 97 5.09 -9.43 7.59
C ASN A 97 5.70 -8.18 6.95
N ASN A 98 5.67 -7.08 7.68
CA ASN A 98 6.15 -5.77 7.23
C ASN A 98 7.57 -5.46 7.71
N ARG A 99 8.30 -6.45 8.23
CA ARG A 99 9.68 -6.35 8.70
C ARG A 99 9.90 -5.22 9.73
N GLY A 100 9.05 -5.18 10.73
CA GLY A 100 9.13 -4.14 11.76
C GLY A 100 8.61 -2.78 11.29
N GLY A 101 7.72 -2.76 10.32
CA GLY A 101 7.15 -1.54 9.75
C GLY A 101 8.06 -0.86 8.71
N MET A 102 9.08 -1.57 8.21
CA MET A 102 9.98 -1.06 7.18
C MET A 102 9.41 -1.15 5.76
N LEU A 103 8.35 -1.93 5.56
CA LEU A 103 7.68 -2.14 4.28
C LEU A 103 6.17 -2.05 4.48
N ASP A 104 5.46 -1.69 3.42
CA ASP A 104 4.03 -1.99 3.30
C ASP A 104 3.89 -3.40 2.73
N ASN A 105 3.22 -4.29 3.47
CA ASN A 105 3.01 -5.66 3.05
C ASN A 105 1.61 -6.16 3.46
N PHE A 106 0.87 -6.65 2.47
CA PHE A 106 -0.51 -7.09 2.63
C PHE A 106 -0.83 -8.19 1.62
N ALA A 107 -1.90 -8.92 1.88
CA ALA A 107 -2.51 -9.86 0.94
C ALA A 107 -3.92 -9.37 0.59
N ILE A 108 -4.34 -9.56 -0.66
CA ILE A 108 -5.69 -9.29 -1.13
C ILE A 108 -6.31 -10.61 -1.55
N ARG A 109 -7.47 -10.97 -0.99
CA ARG A 109 -8.17 -12.24 -1.27
C ARG A 109 -7.27 -13.48 -1.07
N GLY A 110 -6.33 -13.40 -0.14
CA GLY A 110 -5.40 -14.49 0.15
C GLY A 110 -4.17 -14.58 -0.75
N PHE A 111 -4.03 -13.70 -1.74
CA PHE A 111 -2.84 -13.66 -2.58
C PHE A 111 -1.82 -12.70 -1.99
N LEU A 112 -0.65 -13.26 -1.73
CA LEU A 112 0.49 -12.55 -1.17
C LEU A 112 1.29 -11.93 -2.32
N GLY A 113 1.83 -10.74 -2.08
CA GLY A 113 2.93 -10.24 -2.91
C GLY A 113 4.19 -11.08 -2.75
N THR A 114 5.32 -10.63 -3.28
CA THR A 114 6.59 -11.33 -3.12
C THR A 114 6.97 -11.41 -1.64
N PRO A 115 7.29 -12.60 -1.08
CA PRO A 115 7.53 -12.77 0.35
C PRO A 115 8.62 -11.88 0.92
N ASP A 116 9.62 -11.55 0.10
CA ASP A 116 10.79 -10.78 0.50
C ASP A 116 10.76 -9.31 0.04
N GLY A 117 9.92 -8.93 -0.91
CA GLY A 117 9.81 -7.58 -1.45
C GLY A 117 8.63 -6.74 -0.92
N GLY A 118 7.71 -7.36 -0.18
CA GLY A 118 6.43 -6.76 0.17
C GLY A 118 5.40 -6.85 -0.96
N ALA A 119 4.18 -6.39 -0.71
CA ALA A 119 3.13 -6.33 -1.72
C ALA A 119 3.43 -5.20 -2.71
N GLU A 120 3.30 -5.48 -4.00
CA GLU A 120 3.43 -4.45 -5.02
C GLU A 120 2.22 -3.53 -5.01
N TYR A 121 2.47 -2.23 -5.05
CA TYR A 121 1.46 -1.19 -5.17
C TYR A 121 1.90 -0.11 -6.15
N TYR A 122 0.95 0.67 -6.58
CA TYR A 122 1.14 1.73 -7.56
C TYR A 122 0.96 3.10 -6.90
N VAL A 123 1.63 4.10 -7.46
CA VAL A 123 1.44 5.50 -7.13
C VAL A 123 1.14 6.24 -8.43
N ASP A 124 -0.04 6.86 -8.49
CA ASP A 124 -0.52 7.59 -9.67
C ASP A 124 -0.43 6.74 -10.96
N GLY A 125 -0.71 5.43 -10.83
CA GLY A 125 -0.70 4.48 -11.92
C GLY A 125 0.67 3.94 -12.36
N PHE A 126 1.77 4.30 -11.67
CA PHE A 126 3.11 3.76 -11.91
C PHE A 126 3.50 2.80 -10.78
N LEU A 127 4.17 1.71 -11.10
CA LEU A 127 4.70 0.78 -10.11
C LEU A 127 5.67 1.52 -9.17
N ALA A 128 5.52 1.33 -7.85
CA ALA A 128 6.15 2.22 -6.88
C ALA A 128 7.17 1.57 -5.95
N ASN A 129 7.17 0.25 -5.80
CA ASN A 129 7.95 -0.40 -4.75
C ASN A 129 8.67 -1.69 -5.14
N ARG A 130 8.81 -2.01 -6.43
CA ARG A 130 9.61 -3.15 -6.87
C ARG A 130 11.04 -3.03 -6.35
N GLY A 131 11.61 -4.12 -5.83
CA GLY A 131 12.95 -4.13 -5.25
C GLY A 131 13.09 -3.38 -3.92
N MET A 132 12.02 -3.11 -3.21
CA MET A 132 11.87 -2.43 -1.92
C MET A 132 11.66 -0.91 -2.01
N ALA A 133 10.69 -0.43 -1.21
CA ALA A 133 10.49 0.99 -0.88
C ALA A 133 10.09 1.13 0.59
N PRO A 134 10.42 2.25 1.25
CA PRO A 134 9.90 2.52 2.59
C PRO A 134 8.39 2.76 2.54
N PRO A 135 7.68 2.60 3.68
CA PRO A 135 6.28 2.96 3.79
C PRO A 135 6.06 4.41 3.38
N ARG A 136 5.03 4.63 2.56
CA ARG A 136 4.71 5.97 2.10
C ARG A 136 4.14 6.82 3.22
N ASP A 137 4.51 8.12 3.23
CA ASP A 137 3.98 9.06 4.21
C ASP A 137 2.53 9.46 3.87
N PRO A 138 1.55 9.29 4.80
CA PRO A 138 0.15 9.63 4.55
C PRO A 138 -0.07 11.14 4.27
N ALA A 139 0.86 12.01 4.67
CA ALA A 139 0.76 13.44 4.36
C ALA A 139 0.72 13.73 2.85
N THR A 140 1.32 12.86 2.02
CA THR A 140 1.37 13.02 0.55
C THR A 140 0.19 12.37 -0.19
N VAL A 141 -0.70 11.66 0.53
CA VAL A 141 -1.79 10.85 -0.03
C VAL A 141 -3.08 11.66 -0.10
N GLU A 142 -3.72 11.68 -1.26
CA GLU A 142 -5.06 12.23 -1.46
C GLU A 142 -6.13 11.16 -1.24
N ARG A 143 -5.96 9.98 -1.85
CA ARG A 143 -6.85 8.82 -1.67
C ARG A 143 -6.11 7.52 -1.99
N ILE A 144 -6.71 6.42 -1.59
CA ILE A 144 -6.22 5.07 -1.90
C ILE A 144 -7.31 4.35 -2.67
N GLU A 145 -6.95 3.82 -3.83
CA GLU A 145 -7.83 3.07 -4.71
C GLU A 145 -7.45 1.60 -4.65
N LEU A 146 -8.44 0.74 -4.47
CA LEU A 146 -8.28 -0.70 -4.51
C LEU A 146 -9.17 -1.28 -5.61
N LEU A 147 -8.55 -1.94 -6.59
CA LEU A 147 -9.22 -2.73 -7.60
C LEU A 147 -8.97 -4.19 -7.31
N LYS A 148 -10.03 -4.96 -7.06
CA LYS A 148 -9.95 -6.37 -6.68
C LYS A 148 -10.12 -7.29 -7.88
N GLY A 149 -9.64 -8.53 -7.75
CA GLY A 149 -9.78 -9.59 -8.73
C GLY A 149 -8.78 -9.55 -9.89
N PRO A 150 -8.90 -10.48 -10.84
CA PRO A 150 -7.95 -10.67 -11.92
C PRO A 150 -8.08 -9.55 -12.96
N ALA A 151 -7.37 -8.45 -12.71
CA ALA A 151 -7.37 -7.26 -13.55
C ALA A 151 -6.18 -7.22 -14.54
N GLY A 152 -5.51 -8.34 -14.75
CA GLY A 152 -4.26 -8.43 -15.52
C GLY A 152 -4.34 -7.79 -16.90
N ALA A 153 -5.43 -8.01 -17.63
CA ALA A 153 -5.62 -7.43 -18.97
C ALA A 153 -5.68 -5.89 -18.97
N LEU A 154 -5.91 -5.26 -17.81
CA LEU A 154 -5.87 -3.80 -17.68
C LEU A 154 -4.50 -3.32 -17.17
N PHE A 155 -3.90 -4.07 -16.25
CA PHE A 155 -2.77 -3.58 -15.46
C PHE A 155 -1.49 -4.40 -15.61
N GLY A 156 -1.57 -5.68 -16.04
CA GLY A 156 -0.46 -6.57 -16.38
C GLY A 156 0.10 -7.35 -15.21
N ASP A 157 1.37 -7.18 -14.95
CA ASP A 157 2.13 -7.82 -13.86
C ASP A 157 1.54 -7.40 -12.50
N VAL A 158 0.46 -8.08 -12.11
CA VAL A 158 -0.36 -7.79 -10.93
C VAL A 158 -0.81 -9.08 -10.28
N ASP A 159 -0.74 -9.12 -8.96
CA ASP A 159 -1.27 -10.24 -8.17
C ASP A 159 -2.78 -10.41 -8.45
N PRO A 160 -3.28 -11.65 -8.60
CA PRO A 160 -4.67 -11.89 -8.99
C PRO A 160 -5.69 -11.49 -7.93
N GLY A 161 -5.28 -11.26 -6.69
CA GLY A 161 -6.14 -10.74 -5.63
C GLY A 161 -6.62 -9.32 -5.89
N GLY A 162 -5.78 -8.51 -6.51
CA GLY A 162 -6.09 -7.13 -6.82
C GLY A 162 -4.89 -6.21 -6.80
N ARG A 163 -5.16 -4.92 -6.95
CA ARG A 163 -4.17 -3.86 -7.04
C ARG A 163 -4.53 -2.68 -6.14
N VAL A 164 -3.55 -2.18 -5.42
CA VAL A 164 -3.62 -0.90 -4.69
C VAL A 164 -2.96 0.19 -5.51
N ASN A 165 -3.64 1.33 -5.69
CA ASN A 165 -3.10 2.55 -6.27
C ASN A 165 -3.23 3.69 -5.26
N ILE A 166 -2.13 4.33 -4.93
CA ILE A 166 -2.10 5.49 -4.04
C ILE A 166 -2.09 6.74 -4.91
N VAL A 167 -3.07 7.59 -4.74
CA VAL A 167 -3.18 8.85 -5.47
C VAL A 167 -2.54 9.95 -4.66
N SER A 168 -1.59 10.63 -5.27
CA SER A 168 -0.85 11.73 -4.67
C SER A 168 -1.68 13.01 -4.65
N LYS A 169 -1.41 13.88 -3.67
CA LYS A 169 -1.90 15.25 -3.68
C LYS A 169 -1.30 16.04 -4.84
N THR A 170 -2.15 16.75 -5.58
CA THR A 170 -1.75 17.61 -6.69
C THR A 170 -1.94 19.10 -6.34
N PRO A 171 -1.23 20.01 -7.03
CA PRO A 171 -1.47 21.44 -6.91
C PRO A 171 -2.90 21.84 -7.26
N LYS A 172 -3.42 22.84 -6.54
CA LYS A 172 -4.72 23.47 -6.79
C LYS A 172 -4.51 24.94 -7.13
N PHE A 173 -5.39 25.48 -7.97
CA PHE A 173 -5.38 26.91 -8.29
C PHE A 173 -6.04 27.76 -7.19
N ASP A 174 -6.82 27.13 -6.31
CA ASP A 174 -7.33 27.77 -5.10
C ASP A 174 -6.26 27.68 -3.99
N PRO A 175 -5.77 28.83 -3.45
CA PRO A 175 -4.77 28.82 -2.40
C PRO A 175 -5.27 28.13 -1.15
N ALA A 176 -4.47 27.25 -0.58
CA ALA A 176 -4.75 26.57 0.68
C ALA A 176 -3.46 26.21 1.39
N ALA A 177 -3.44 26.33 2.70
CA ALA A 177 -2.32 25.88 3.52
C ALA A 177 -2.82 25.18 4.78
N SER A 178 -2.08 24.19 5.25
CA SER A 178 -2.32 23.57 6.55
C SER A 178 -1.03 23.20 7.25
N ALA A 179 -1.03 23.31 8.57
CA ALA A 179 0.00 22.79 9.45
C ALA A 179 -0.65 21.90 10.49
N THR A 180 -0.10 20.68 10.69
CA THR A 180 -0.56 19.78 11.73
C THR A 180 0.61 19.38 12.62
N PHE A 181 0.45 19.56 13.93
CA PHE A 181 1.40 19.15 14.95
C PHE A 181 0.76 18.03 15.76
N THR A 182 1.45 16.89 15.85
CA THR A 182 0.97 15.72 16.59
C THR A 182 2.00 15.32 17.64
N TYR A 183 1.51 15.10 18.87
CA TYR A 183 2.26 14.49 19.95
C TYR A 183 1.51 13.27 20.49
N GLY A 184 2.20 12.21 20.82
CA GLY A 184 1.54 10.98 21.24
C GLY A 184 2.40 10.03 22.06
N SER A 185 1.83 8.88 22.35
CA SER A 185 2.49 7.78 23.05
C SER A 185 3.85 7.46 22.43
N PHE A 186 4.78 6.97 23.25
CA PHE A 186 6.14 6.61 22.83
C PHE A 186 6.94 7.80 22.30
N ASP A 187 6.75 8.97 22.92
CA ASP A 187 7.37 10.24 22.52
C ASP A 187 7.24 10.55 21.03
N THR A 188 6.12 10.13 20.42
CA THR A 188 5.85 10.41 19.02
C THR A 188 5.65 11.89 18.81
N ARG A 189 6.48 12.49 17.95
CA ARG A 189 6.42 13.90 17.54
C ARG A 189 6.34 13.94 16.04
N ARG A 190 5.28 14.57 15.51
CA ARG A 190 5.08 14.67 14.07
C ARG A 190 4.63 16.07 13.67
N VAL A 191 5.20 16.56 12.57
CA VAL A 191 4.82 17.83 11.94
C VAL A 191 4.50 17.55 10.48
N GLU A 192 3.38 18.08 10.02
CA GLU A 192 2.98 18.09 8.61
C GLU A 192 2.70 19.51 8.17
N LEU A 193 3.25 19.88 7.02
CA LEU A 193 2.99 21.14 6.34
C LEU A 193 2.53 20.83 4.92
N ASP A 194 1.46 21.45 4.47
CA ASP A 194 0.89 21.26 3.15
C ASP A 194 0.39 22.62 2.65
N ALA A 195 0.96 23.09 1.56
CA ALA A 195 0.59 24.39 0.98
C ALA A 195 0.49 24.25 -0.54
N THR A 196 -0.59 24.80 -1.10
CA THR A 196 -0.84 24.92 -2.54
C THR A 196 -1.26 26.32 -2.90
N ALA A 197 -0.79 26.82 -4.04
CA ALA A 197 -1.19 28.12 -4.55
C ALA A 197 -0.96 28.22 -6.07
N PRO A 198 -1.71 29.08 -6.78
CA PRO A 198 -1.38 29.47 -8.13
C PRO A 198 -0.12 30.34 -8.12
N LEU A 199 0.80 30.06 -9.05
CA LEU A 199 1.94 30.94 -9.38
C LEU A 199 1.59 31.87 -10.55
N SER A 200 0.61 31.47 -11.37
CA SER A 200 -0.03 32.25 -12.42
C SER A 200 -1.42 31.67 -12.70
N SER A 201 -2.16 32.27 -13.65
CA SER A 201 -3.46 31.73 -14.10
C SER A 201 -3.38 30.33 -14.71
N THR A 202 -2.19 29.89 -15.12
CA THR A 202 -1.96 28.58 -15.79
C THR A 202 -1.00 27.66 -15.04
N LEU A 203 -0.37 28.12 -13.96
CA LEU A 203 0.62 27.35 -13.21
C LEU A 203 0.29 27.38 -11.72
N ALA A 204 0.14 26.22 -11.11
CA ALA A 204 -0.02 26.05 -9.67
C ALA A 204 1.10 25.19 -9.09
N ALA A 205 1.45 25.46 -7.82
CA ALA A 205 2.45 24.71 -7.09
C ALA A 205 1.87 24.14 -5.78
N ARG A 206 2.43 23.04 -5.31
CA ARG A 206 2.17 22.48 -3.97
C ARG A 206 3.46 21.97 -3.37
N LEU A 207 3.59 22.16 -2.06
CA LEU A 207 4.67 21.57 -1.27
C LEU A 207 4.07 20.87 -0.06
N VAL A 208 4.36 19.58 0.09
CA VAL A 208 4.03 18.80 1.28
C VAL A 208 5.34 18.41 1.98
N VAL A 209 5.41 18.69 3.29
CA VAL A 209 6.56 18.33 4.14
C VAL A 209 6.02 17.58 5.36
N ALA A 210 6.62 16.45 5.70
CA ALA A 210 6.30 15.72 6.91
C ALA A 210 7.58 15.25 7.61
N ALA A 211 7.61 15.35 8.93
CA ALA A 211 8.68 14.85 9.77
C ALA A 211 8.10 14.17 11.00
N GLU A 212 8.59 12.97 11.31
CA GLU A 212 8.18 12.15 12.46
C GLU A 212 9.42 11.64 13.17
N ASP A 213 9.40 11.71 14.50
CA ASP A 213 10.38 11.12 15.42
C ASP A 213 9.61 10.41 16.53
N SER A 214 9.93 9.16 16.82
CA SER A 214 9.25 8.35 17.85
C SER A 214 10.23 7.36 18.45
N ASP A 215 10.17 7.20 19.77
CA ASP A 215 10.95 6.18 20.47
C ASP A 215 10.44 4.75 20.19
N GLY A 216 9.20 4.67 19.67
CA GLY A 216 8.56 3.37 19.43
C GLY A 216 8.10 2.69 20.71
N TRP A 217 7.26 1.66 20.57
CA TRP A 217 6.69 0.90 21.71
C TRP A 217 7.46 -0.40 22.00
N ARG A 218 8.40 -0.75 21.14
CA ARG A 218 9.31 -1.87 21.34
C ARG A 218 10.61 -1.37 21.94
N ASP A 219 11.20 -2.17 22.82
CA ASP A 219 12.43 -1.82 23.50
C ASP A 219 13.54 -1.50 22.48
N THR A 220 14.20 -0.38 22.62
CA THR A 220 15.30 0.09 21.76
C THR A 220 14.94 0.31 20.28
N VAL A 221 13.67 0.25 19.88
CA VAL A 221 13.24 0.48 18.51
C VAL A 221 12.68 1.89 18.36
N SER A 222 13.38 2.74 17.64
CA SER A 222 12.95 4.10 17.33
C SER A 222 12.65 4.26 15.83
N LEU A 223 11.92 5.30 15.47
CA LEU A 223 11.57 5.64 14.10
C LEU A 223 11.85 7.10 13.83
N LYS A 224 12.53 7.38 12.70
CA LYS A 224 12.63 8.73 12.14
C LYS A 224 12.23 8.69 10.68
N ARG A 225 11.18 9.44 10.33
CA ARG A 225 10.70 9.56 8.96
C ARG A 225 10.69 11.03 8.54
N ARG A 226 11.17 11.33 7.35
CA ARG A 226 11.12 12.67 6.76
C ARG A 226 10.75 12.54 5.31
N THR A 227 9.76 13.31 4.89
CA THR A 227 9.24 13.32 3.52
C THR A 227 9.08 14.76 3.05
N VAL A 228 9.51 15.01 1.81
CA VAL A 228 9.31 16.27 1.10
C VAL A 228 8.76 15.94 -0.28
N ALA A 229 7.62 16.53 -0.61
CA ALA A 229 6.95 16.29 -1.88
C ALA A 229 6.56 17.63 -2.57
N PRO A 230 7.44 18.17 -3.42
CA PRO A 230 7.11 19.28 -4.29
C PRO A 230 6.33 18.82 -5.51
N SER A 231 5.36 19.60 -5.96
CA SER A 231 4.61 19.33 -7.19
C SER A 231 4.20 20.62 -7.91
N LEU A 232 4.02 20.50 -9.23
CA LEU A 232 3.63 21.57 -10.14
C LEU A 232 2.55 21.05 -11.08
N THR A 233 1.51 21.86 -11.32
CA THR A 233 0.51 21.65 -12.36
C THR A 233 0.54 22.83 -13.31
N TRP A 234 0.70 22.56 -14.60
CA TRP A 234 0.70 23.55 -15.65
C TRP A 234 -0.40 23.27 -16.67
N GLU A 235 -1.29 24.23 -16.84
CA GLU A 235 -2.42 24.19 -17.78
C GLU A 235 -2.26 25.34 -18.80
N PRO A 236 -1.43 25.15 -19.87
CA PRO A 236 -1.14 26.22 -20.84
C PRO A 236 -2.38 26.71 -21.56
N HIS A 237 -3.37 25.86 -21.77
CA HIS A 237 -4.70 26.16 -22.30
C HIS A 237 -5.71 25.09 -21.87
N ALA A 238 -6.99 25.37 -22.05
CA ALA A 238 -8.05 24.41 -21.75
C ALA A 238 -7.81 23.08 -22.50
N GLY A 239 -7.98 21.96 -21.82
CA GLY A 239 -7.80 20.63 -22.37
C GLY A 239 -6.34 20.11 -22.41
N LEU A 240 -5.35 20.88 -21.93
CA LEU A 240 -3.97 20.39 -21.79
C LEU A 240 -3.42 20.66 -20.40
N ARG A 241 -3.07 19.57 -19.68
CA ARG A 241 -2.53 19.65 -18.31
C ARG A 241 -1.25 18.80 -18.22
N PHE A 242 -0.22 19.40 -17.64
CA PHE A 242 0.99 18.70 -17.19
C PHE A 242 1.06 18.74 -15.68
N THR A 243 1.38 17.60 -15.05
CA THR A 243 1.57 17.53 -13.61
C THR A 243 2.90 16.86 -13.30
N TYR A 244 3.78 17.58 -12.62
CA TYR A 244 4.99 17.04 -12.03
C TYR A 244 4.78 16.79 -10.53
N ILE A 245 5.22 15.62 -10.04
CA ILE A 245 5.25 15.28 -8.61
C ILE A 245 6.61 14.70 -8.29
N GLY A 246 7.31 15.31 -7.33
CA GLY A 246 8.49 14.79 -6.69
C GLY A 246 8.16 14.27 -5.29
N GLU A 247 8.83 13.20 -4.85
CA GLU A 247 8.76 12.73 -3.46
C GLU A 247 10.13 12.22 -3.03
N ILE A 248 10.65 12.75 -1.92
CA ILE A 248 11.92 12.37 -1.33
C ILE A 248 11.65 11.92 0.10
N THR A 249 11.91 10.64 0.41
CA THR A 249 11.66 10.05 1.72
C THR A 249 12.94 9.49 2.32
N ARG A 250 13.16 9.78 3.61
CA ARG A 250 14.11 9.11 4.49
C ARG A 250 13.35 8.40 5.58
N PHE A 251 13.67 7.14 5.78
CA PHE A 251 13.09 6.30 6.83
C PHE A 251 14.20 5.58 7.55
N ASP A 252 14.37 5.84 8.82
CA ASP A 252 15.45 5.36 9.67
C ASP A 252 14.86 4.65 10.89
N ALA A 253 15.11 3.34 11.02
CA ALA A 253 14.68 2.52 12.16
C ALA A 253 15.62 1.32 12.34
N PRO A 254 15.77 0.77 13.56
CA PRO A 254 16.38 -0.54 13.73
C PRO A 254 15.58 -1.61 12.97
N PHE A 255 16.28 -2.61 12.43
CA PHE A 255 15.58 -3.72 11.76
C PHE A 255 15.03 -4.67 12.80
N ASP A 256 13.70 -4.80 12.87
CA ASP A 256 12.99 -5.61 13.86
C ASP A 256 12.27 -6.79 13.19
N ARG A 257 12.45 -7.99 13.73
CA ARG A 257 11.77 -9.22 13.27
C ARG A 257 10.58 -9.61 14.15
N GLY A 258 10.30 -8.81 15.18
CA GLY A 258 9.24 -9.11 16.13
C GLY A 258 9.70 -10.07 17.25
N VAL A 259 8.84 -10.98 17.64
CA VAL A 259 9.04 -11.91 18.76
C VAL A 259 8.92 -13.36 18.31
N PRO A 260 9.56 -14.33 18.98
CA PRO A 260 9.33 -15.75 18.74
C PRO A 260 8.08 -16.26 19.45
N ALA A 261 7.44 -17.30 18.89
CA ALA A 261 6.49 -18.13 19.63
C ALA A 261 7.22 -19.02 20.61
N LEU A 262 6.62 -19.21 21.80
CA LEU A 262 7.07 -20.22 22.75
C LEU A 262 6.00 -21.30 22.89
N ASN A 263 6.37 -22.56 22.72
CA ASN A 263 5.46 -23.71 22.82
C ASN A 263 4.18 -23.57 21.96
N GLY A 264 4.30 -22.93 20.79
CA GLY A 264 3.17 -22.68 19.88
C GLY A 264 2.31 -21.46 20.25
N ASP A 265 2.63 -20.74 21.33
CA ASP A 265 1.94 -19.50 21.69
C ASP A 265 2.65 -18.28 21.11
N ALA A 266 1.94 -17.55 20.25
CA ALA A 266 2.41 -16.33 19.57
C ALA A 266 2.53 -15.12 20.52
N ASN A 267 1.91 -15.17 21.72
CA ASN A 267 1.85 -14.09 22.69
C ASN A 267 2.60 -14.43 24.01
N ALA A 268 3.39 -15.48 24.03
CA ALA A 268 4.05 -16.01 25.22
C ALA A 268 5.13 -15.09 25.81
N VAL A 269 5.65 -14.16 25.02
CA VAL A 269 6.67 -13.20 25.48
C VAL A 269 6.13 -11.76 25.44
N PRO A 270 6.67 -10.85 26.28
CA PRO A 270 6.26 -9.44 26.22
C PRO A 270 6.39 -8.88 24.81
N ARG A 271 5.31 -8.24 24.32
CA ARG A 271 5.31 -7.65 22.97
C ARG A 271 6.32 -6.54 22.80
N SER A 272 6.81 -5.91 23.89
CA SER A 272 7.83 -4.87 23.85
C SER A 272 9.24 -5.42 23.63
N ASN A 273 9.52 -6.68 23.93
CA ASN A 273 10.86 -7.24 23.84
C ASN A 273 11.44 -7.13 22.43
N PHE A 274 12.64 -6.59 22.32
CA PHE A 274 13.42 -6.58 21.10
C PHE A 274 14.46 -7.71 21.15
N TYR A 275 14.51 -8.55 20.12
CA TYR A 275 15.44 -9.68 20.06
C TYR A 275 16.57 -9.48 19.05
N GLY A 276 16.66 -8.31 18.46
CA GLY A 276 17.83 -7.88 17.70
C GLY A 276 19.01 -7.51 18.62
N GLU A 277 19.91 -6.71 18.12
CA GLU A 277 21.05 -6.18 18.87
C GLU A 277 21.10 -4.67 18.68
N PRO A 278 20.91 -3.85 19.73
CA PRO A 278 20.98 -2.39 19.60
C PRO A 278 22.29 -1.89 18.97
N GLY A 279 23.38 -2.63 19.18
CA GLY A 279 24.69 -2.35 18.58
C GLY A 279 24.73 -2.50 17.05
N ASP A 280 23.75 -3.15 16.41
CA ASP A 280 23.63 -3.17 14.94
C ASP A 280 23.22 -1.80 14.37
N GLY A 281 22.67 -0.93 15.22
CA GLY A 281 22.31 0.44 14.87
C GLY A 281 21.07 0.52 13.97
N ILE A 282 21.00 1.59 13.20
CA ILE A 282 19.85 1.97 12.40
C ILE A 282 19.98 1.49 10.96
N THR A 283 18.96 0.82 10.47
CA THR A 283 18.76 0.56 9.04
C THR A 283 18.19 1.82 8.39
N ARG A 284 18.81 2.24 7.30
CA ARG A 284 18.49 3.46 6.58
C ARG A 284 17.81 3.14 5.26
N PHE A 285 16.60 3.62 5.10
CA PHE A 285 15.90 3.67 3.82
C PHE A 285 15.98 5.08 3.22
N ARG A 286 16.31 5.15 1.92
CA ARG A 286 16.30 6.37 1.12
C ARG A 286 15.51 6.07 -0.13
N ASN A 287 14.57 6.93 -0.48
CA ASN A 287 13.78 6.78 -1.69
C ASN A 287 13.53 8.16 -2.30
N GLN A 288 13.69 8.26 -3.61
CA GLN A 288 13.33 9.43 -4.40
C GLN A 288 12.49 8.96 -5.57
N ARG A 289 11.42 9.68 -5.84
CA ARG A 289 10.52 9.44 -6.95
C ARG A 289 10.21 10.77 -7.62
N HIS A 290 10.25 10.77 -8.94
CA HIS A 290 9.91 11.92 -9.77
C HIS A 290 9.02 11.43 -10.90
N GLN A 291 7.88 12.08 -11.09
CA GLN A 291 6.96 11.73 -12.17
C GLN A 291 6.48 12.98 -12.88
N LEU A 292 6.26 12.86 -14.18
CA LEU A 292 5.63 13.85 -15.03
C LEU A 292 4.50 13.17 -15.77
N THR A 293 3.30 13.69 -15.66
CA THR A 293 2.12 13.21 -16.40
C THR A 293 1.57 14.33 -17.29
N ALA A 294 0.97 13.94 -18.39
CA ALA A 294 0.29 14.83 -19.31
C ALA A 294 -1.11 14.28 -19.61
N LEU A 295 -2.10 15.15 -19.60
CA LEU A 295 -3.47 14.88 -20.03
C LEU A 295 -3.80 15.90 -21.12
N ALA A 296 -4.20 15.42 -22.29
CA ALA A 296 -4.60 16.25 -23.39
C ALA A 296 -5.99 15.83 -23.91
N ASP A 297 -6.87 16.80 -24.10
CA ASP A 297 -8.07 16.65 -24.91
C ASP A 297 -7.64 16.76 -26.38
N VAL A 298 -7.87 15.69 -27.15
CA VAL A 298 -7.46 15.62 -28.56
C VAL A 298 -8.63 15.84 -29.52
N GLY A 299 -9.75 16.29 -28.97
CA GLY A 299 -10.96 16.66 -29.72
C GLY A 299 -12.04 15.57 -29.70
N GLY A 300 -13.29 15.99 -29.80
CA GLY A 300 -14.43 15.14 -29.59
C GLY A 300 -14.42 14.57 -28.15
N ASP A 301 -14.80 13.30 -28.02
CA ASP A 301 -14.78 12.58 -26.72
C ASP A 301 -13.44 11.84 -26.52
N TRP A 302 -12.34 12.30 -27.11
CA TRP A 302 -11.04 11.62 -27.03
C TRP A 302 -10.06 12.37 -26.14
N SER A 303 -9.35 11.62 -25.29
CA SER A 303 -8.29 12.12 -24.43
C SER A 303 -7.03 11.28 -24.59
N LEU A 304 -5.88 11.94 -24.54
CA LEU A 304 -4.55 11.33 -24.50
C LEU A 304 -3.97 11.54 -23.10
N ASN A 305 -3.67 10.44 -22.43
CA ASN A 305 -3.03 10.43 -21.11
C ASN A 305 -1.67 9.74 -21.22
N GLY A 306 -0.64 10.37 -20.70
CA GLY A 306 0.70 9.80 -20.72
C GLY A 306 1.54 10.26 -19.55
N GLY A 307 2.68 9.61 -19.36
CA GLY A 307 3.61 10.04 -18.34
C GLY A 307 4.80 9.12 -18.17
N VAL A 308 5.77 9.65 -17.43
CA VAL A 308 7.00 8.97 -17.05
C VAL A 308 7.20 9.10 -15.54
N ALA A 309 7.74 8.06 -14.90
CA ALA A 309 8.14 8.09 -13.51
C ALA A 309 9.50 7.42 -13.37
N TRP A 310 10.41 8.11 -12.71
CA TRP A 310 11.72 7.59 -12.32
C TRP A 310 11.80 7.47 -10.80
N ARG A 311 12.35 6.38 -10.32
CA ARG A 311 12.57 6.14 -8.90
C ARG A 311 13.99 5.62 -8.67
N THR A 312 14.62 6.11 -7.59
CA THR A 312 15.84 5.54 -7.04
C THR A 312 15.70 5.33 -5.55
N GLY A 313 16.24 4.22 -5.05
CA GLY A 313 16.13 3.87 -3.65
C GLY A 313 17.29 3.04 -3.14
N SER A 314 17.53 3.08 -1.82
CA SER A 314 18.51 2.23 -1.15
C SER A 314 18.05 1.83 0.25
N LEU A 315 18.37 0.60 0.64
CA LEU A 315 18.24 0.09 2.02
C LEU A 315 19.61 -0.38 2.49
N ARG A 316 20.09 0.17 3.61
CA ARG A 316 21.39 -0.20 4.20
C ARG A 316 21.29 -0.34 5.70
N GLY A 317 21.80 -1.44 6.23
CA GLY A 317 21.86 -1.66 7.68
C GLY A 317 22.27 -3.06 8.06
N PHE A 318 22.40 -3.25 9.37
CA PHE A 318 22.66 -4.54 9.99
C PHE A 318 21.43 -4.99 10.76
N SER A 319 21.34 -6.29 11.02
CA SER A 319 20.37 -6.85 11.95
C SER A 319 20.87 -8.17 12.54
N SER A 320 20.41 -8.44 13.75
CA SER A 320 20.53 -9.72 14.42
C SER A 320 19.15 -10.35 14.46
N ASP A 321 18.92 -11.31 13.56
CA ASP A 321 17.59 -11.90 13.34
C ASP A 321 17.49 -13.22 14.12
N GLN A 322 16.33 -13.50 14.71
CA GLN A 322 16.04 -14.76 15.39
C GLN A 322 16.15 -15.94 14.39
N SER A 323 16.76 -17.03 14.81
CA SER A 323 16.97 -18.21 13.98
C SER A 323 16.27 -19.45 14.53
N ARG A 324 16.57 -19.79 15.78
CA ARG A 324 15.97 -20.94 16.46
C ARG A 324 16.05 -20.77 17.98
N LEU A 325 15.19 -21.49 18.69
CA LEU A 325 15.16 -21.56 20.15
C LEU A 325 15.81 -22.89 20.61
N VAL A 326 16.70 -22.80 21.61
CA VAL A 326 17.31 -23.96 22.29
C VAL A 326 17.17 -23.74 23.78
N GLY A 327 16.17 -24.37 24.42
CA GLY A 327 15.73 -23.99 25.76
C GLY A 327 15.29 -22.52 25.76
N ASN A 328 15.78 -21.71 26.68
CA ASN A 328 15.54 -20.25 26.70
C ASN A 328 16.52 -19.44 25.84
N ALA A 329 17.53 -20.09 25.26
CA ALA A 329 18.51 -19.43 24.41
C ALA A 329 17.98 -19.25 23.00
N LEU A 330 17.62 -18.03 22.64
CA LEU A 330 17.23 -17.67 21.28
C LEU A 330 18.50 -17.40 20.46
N TRP A 331 18.83 -18.35 19.59
CA TRP A 331 19.99 -18.26 18.72
C TRP A 331 19.70 -17.28 17.58
N ARG A 332 20.68 -16.41 17.28
CA ARG A 332 20.50 -15.34 16.29
C ARG A 332 21.50 -15.48 15.15
N GLN A 333 21.03 -15.13 13.95
CA GLN A 333 21.88 -14.92 12.79
C GLN A 333 22.12 -13.43 12.60
N ARG A 334 23.36 -13.04 12.32
CA ARG A 334 23.67 -11.65 11.97
C ARG A 334 23.63 -11.46 10.47
N ARG A 335 23.05 -10.33 10.02
CA ARG A 335 22.93 -9.96 8.61
C ARG A 335 23.35 -8.51 8.39
N SER A 336 23.85 -8.22 7.19
CA SER A 336 23.87 -6.88 6.63
C SER A 336 23.11 -6.85 5.31
N ARG A 337 22.56 -5.71 4.97
CA ARG A 337 21.85 -5.45 3.72
C ARG A 337 22.43 -4.20 3.08
N ASP A 338 22.68 -4.28 1.78
CA ASP A 338 23.04 -3.15 0.92
C ASP A 338 22.30 -3.35 -0.41
N PHE A 339 21.10 -2.73 -0.50
CA PHE A 339 20.23 -2.84 -1.66
C PHE A 339 20.13 -1.48 -2.32
N VAL A 340 20.18 -1.48 -3.65
CA VAL A 340 20.01 -0.29 -4.47
C VAL A 340 19.08 -0.63 -5.61
N VAL A 341 18.12 0.23 -5.86
CA VAL A 341 17.16 0.11 -6.94
C VAL A 341 17.06 1.41 -7.71
N ASP A 342 17.04 1.28 -9.03
CA ASP A 342 16.70 2.33 -9.96
C ASP A 342 15.65 1.79 -10.92
N ASP A 343 14.54 2.49 -11.11
CA ASP A 343 13.54 2.12 -12.08
C ASP A 343 12.97 3.32 -12.83
N LEU A 344 12.56 3.05 -14.07
CA LEU A 344 11.91 4.00 -14.96
C LEU A 344 10.65 3.35 -15.53
N SER A 345 9.52 4.00 -15.37
CA SER A 345 8.23 3.62 -15.95
C SER A 345 7.79 4.68 -16.93
N ALA A 346 7.20 4.26 -18.04
CA ALA A 346 6.54 5.15 -18.99
C ALA A 346 5.19 4.56 -19.40
N ARG A 347 4.21 5.41 -19.66
CA ARG A 347 2.90 4.99 -20.19
C ARG A 347 2.31 6.04 -21.10
N ILE A 348 1.49 5.57 -22.05
CA ILE A 348 0.66 6.41 -22.92
C ILE A 348 -0.65 5.67 -23.18
N GLU A 349 -1.77 6.37 -23.17
CA GLU A 349 -3.09 5.81 -23.42
C GLU A 349 -3.93 6.84 -24.18
N LEU A 350 -4.56 6.39 -25.25
CA LEU A 350 -5.61 7.10 -25.96
C LEU A 350 -6.95 6.47 -25.57
N ALA A 351 -7.86 7.26 -25.03
CA ALA A 351 -9.20 6.82 -24.64
C ALA A 351 -10.27 7.74 -25.23
N GLY A 352 -11.38 7.15 -25.67
CA GLY A 352 -12.45 7.95 -26.26
C GLY A 352 -13.72 7.16 -26.53
N ARG A 353 -14.69 7.80 -27.17
CA ARG A 353 -16.01 7.23 -27.45
C ARG A 353 -16.26 7.12 -28.96
N ILE A 354 -16.78 5.97 -29.39
CA ILE A 354 -17.25 5.71 -30.75
C ILE A 354 -18.67 5.14 -30.65
N GLY A 355 -19.68 5.99 -30.80
CA GLY A 355 -21.07 5.58 -30.60
C GLY A 355 -21.33 5.05 -29.19
N ALA A 356 -21.73 3.78 -29.07
CA ALA A 356 -21.97 3.10 -27.79
C ALA A 356 -20.71 2.46 -27.19
N HIS A 357 -19.55 2.60 -27.83
CA HIS A 357 -18.29 2.01 -27.41
C HIS A 357 -17.39 3.05 -26.74
N ARG A 358 -16.81 2.71 -25.59
CA ARG A 358 -15.72 3.44 -24.94
C ARG A 358 -14.45 2.63 -25.10
N VAL A 359 -13.59 3.10 -25.97
CA VAL A 359 -12.36 2.39 -26.36
C VAL A 359 -11.17 3.03 -25.68
N SER A 360 -10.25 2.21 -25.18
CA SER A 360 -8.92 2.65 -24.76
C SER A 360 -7.85 1.76 -25.36
N ILE A 361 -6.77 2.38 -25.83
CA ILE A 361 -5.59 1.71 -26.39
C ILE A 361 -4.38 2.36 -25.74
N GLY A 362 -3.46 1.54 -25.25
CA GLY A 362 -2.29 2.08 -24.58
C GLY A 362 -1.05 1.23 -24.69
N ALA A 363 0.07 1.87 -24.33
CA ALA A 363 1.37 1.24 -24.22
C ALA A 363 2.02 1.60 -22.88
N LYS A 364 2.81 0.66 -22.33
CA LYS A 364 3.62 0.88 -21.12
C LYS A 364 5.03 0.35 -21.35
N GLY A 365 5.99 0.96 -20.67
CA GLY A 365 7.36 0.49 -20.60
C GLY A 365 7.87 0.53 -19.16
N TYR A 366 8.70 -0.43 -18.78
CA TYR A 366 9.32 -0.50 -17.46
C TYR A 366 10.76 -1.00 -17.57
N LEU A 367 11.65 -0.29 -16.90
CA LEU A 367 13.06 -0.65 -16.76
C LEU A 367 13.37 -0.76 -15.29
N LEU A 368 14.08 -1.82 -14.87
CA LEU A 368 14.58 -2.01 -13.51
C LEU A 368 16.07 -2.34 -13.55
N ASP A 369 16.81 -1.71 -12.66
CA ASP A 369 18.17 -2.06 -12.27
C ASP A 369 18.21 -2.22 -10.75
N TYR A 370 18.38 -3.46 -10.26
CA TYR A 370 18.31 -3.78 -8.84
C TYR A 370 19.53 -4.59 -8.41
N ALA A 371 20.31 -4.00 -7.51
CA ALA A 371 21.45 -4.65 -6.88
C ALA A 371 21.13 -5.03 -5.44
N GLU A 372 21.29 -6.29 -5.11
CA GLU A 372 21.01 -6.87 -3.81
C GLU A 372 22.26 -7.55 -3.25
N ARG A 373 22.83 -6.98 -2.19
CA ARG A 373 23.95 -7.57 -1.49
C ARG A 373 23.57 -7.88 -0.04
N TRP A 374 23.75 -9.16 0.35
CA TRP A 374 23.58 -9.63 1.71
C TRP A 374 24.89 -10.23 2.20
N MET A 375 25.25 -9.90 3.43
CA MET A 375 26.20 -10.69 4.19
C MET A 375 25.44 -11.37 5.34
N ARG A 376 25.79 -12.59 5.67
CA ARG A 376 25.14 -13.36 6.72
C ARG A 376 26.11 -14.29 7.42
N VAL A 377 25.86 -14.53 8.71
CA VAL A 377 26.41 -15.66 9.44
C VAL A 377 25.29 -16.33 10.23
N ASN A 378 25.14 -17.62 10.03
CA ASN A 378 24.17 -18.43 10.77
C ASN A 378 24.79 -18.82 12.13
N PRO A 379 23.95 -18.97 13.19
CA PRO A 379 24.42 -19.47 14.47
C PRO A 379 24.85 -20.93 14.37
N SER A 380 25.80 -21.30 15.21
CA SER A 380 26.29 -22.67 15.35
C SER A 380 26.46 -23.02 16.85
N ALA A 381 26.70 -24.29 17.16
CA ALA A 381 26.96 -24.69 18.54
C ALA A 381 28.20 -24.01 19.13
N ALA A 382 29.22 -23.72 18.29
CA ALA A 382 30.42 -23.01 18.71
C ALA A 382 30.22 -21.48 18.83
N ASN A 383 29.22 -20.94 18.15
CA ASN A 383 28.86 -19.50 18.22
C ASN A 383 27.36 -19.36 17.96
N SER A 384 26.57 -19.44 19.03
CA SER A 384 25.13 -19.34 18.96
C SER A 384 24.65 -17.87 18.81
N TYR A 385 25.49 -16.91 19.20
CA TYR A 385 25.14 -15.48 19.28
C TYR A 385 23.74 -15.30 19.93
N ALA A 386 23.52 -16.06 21.01
CA ALA A 386 22.22 -16.18 21.64
C ALA A 386 21.87 -14.99 22.53
N ILE A 387 20.55 -14.81 22.73
CA ILE A 387 19.96 -13.93 23.74
C ILE A 387 18.93 -14.75 24.53
N ASP A 388 18.77 -14.46 25.82
CA ASP A 388 17.69 -15.10 26.61
C ASP A 388 16.33 -14.59 26.16
N VAL A 389 15.40 -15.50 25.86
CA VAL A 389 14.07 -15.15 25.32
C VAL A 389 13.14 -14.55 26.37
N LEU A 390 13.37 -14.87 27.65
CA LEU A 390 12.54 -14.36 28.76
C LEU A 390 13.10 -13.07 29.35
N ASN A 391 14.43 -12.91 29.32
CA ASN A 391 15.12 -11.73 29.86
C ASN A 391 16.24 -11.29 28.90
N PRO A 392 15.92 -10.55 27.81
CA PRO A 392 16.90 -10.14 26.82
C PRO A 392 18.02 -9.27 27.41
N VAL A 393 19.26 -9.72 27.31
CA VAL A 393 20.46 -8.95 27.70
C VAL A 393 21.30 -8.72 26.45
N TYR A 394 21.55 -7.44 26.17
CA TYR A 394 22.24 -7.01 24.95
C TYR A 394 23.77 -6.87 25.17
N GLY A 395 24.51 -6.61 24.09
CA GLY A 395 25.96 -6.36 24.12
C GLY A 395 26.79 -7.58 23.77
N ALA A 396 26.19 -8.64 23.22
CA ALA A 396 26.93 -9.78 22.70
C ALA A 396 27.85 -9.37 21.55
N VAL A 397 29.08 -9.91 21.52
CA VAL A 397 30.04 -9.64 20.44
C VAL A 397 29.50 -10.14 19.11
N PRO A 398 29.31 -9.24 18.12
CA PRO A 398 28.71 -9.63 16.86
C PRO A 398 29.65 -10.55 16.04
N PRO A 399 29.14 -11.67 15.48
CA PRO A 399 29.97 -12.53 14.64
C PRO A 399 30.37 -11.85 13.33
N VAL A 400 31.50 -12.26 12.77
CA VAL A 400 32.06 -11.72 11.51
C VAL A 400 31.19 -12.21 10.35
N LEU A 401 30.63 -11.25 9.61
CA LEU A 401 29.77 -11.52 8.47
C LEU A 401 30.55 -12.11 7.27
N ARG A 402 29.86 -12.95 6.51
CA ARG A 402 30.36 -13.55 5.26
C ARG A 402 29.41 -13.24 4.11
N PRO A 403 29.91 -13.07 2.86
CA PRO A 403 29.05 -12.90 1.70
C PRO A 403 28.05 -14.05 1.56
N PHE A 404 26.78 -13.71 1.41
CA PHE A 404 25.69 -14.68 1.27
C PHE A 404 25.00 -14.55 -0.09
N THR A 405 24.48 -13.37 -0.42
CA THR A 405 23.87 -13.03 -1.72
C THR A 405 24.59 -11.80 -2.28
N ASP A 406 24.85 -11.80 -3.56
CA ASP A 406 25.30 -10.63 -4.32
C ASP A 406 24.74 -10.81 -5.74
N ASN A 407 23.51 -10.29 -5.94
CA ASN A 407 22.77 -10.40 -7.18
C ASN A 407 22.56 -9.04 -7.81
N HIS A 408 22.55 -9.01 -9.13
CA HIS A 408 22.21 -7.84 -9.93
C HIS A 408 21.12 -8.23 -10.94
N GLU A 409 19.92 -7.72 -10.74
CA GLU A 409 18.77 -7.92 -11.62
C GLU A 409 18.62 -6.73 -12.56
N LYS A 410 18.49 -7.03 -13.84
CA LYS A 410 18.05 -6.08 -14.87
C LYS A 410 16.78 -6.61 -15.51
N ARG A 411 15.77 -5.76 -15.60
CA ARG A 411 14.52 -6.09 -16.23
C ARG A 411 14.11 -5.01 -17.20
N TRP A 412 13.61 -5.43 -18.35
CA TRP A 412 12.90 -4.63 -19.32
C TRP A 412 11.53 -5.26 -19.55
N SER A 413 10.48 -4.44 -19.61
CA SER A 413 9.19 -4.89 -20.09
C SER A 413 8.51 -3.82 -20.94
N GLY A 414 7.88 -4.25 -22.01
CA GLY A 414 7.03 -3.45 -22.88
C GLY A 414 5.63 -4.06 -22.94
N THR A 415 4.61 -3.25 -22.98
CA THR A 415 3.21 -3.67 -22.96
C THR A 415 2.42 -2.93 -24.00
N LEU A 416 1.52 -3.64 -24.69
CA LEU A 416 0.44 -3.08 -25.49
C LEU A 416 -0.89 -3.61 -24.98
N TYR A 417 -1.91 -2.77 -24.87
CA TYR A 417 -3.24 -3.19 -24.45
C TYR A 417 -4.34 -2.41 -25.15
N ALA A 418 -5.48 -3.06 -25.28
CA ALA A 418 -6.71 -2.45 -25.75
C ALA A 418 -7.89 -2.95 -24.93
N GLN A 419 -8.84 -2.07 -24.69
CA GLN A 419 -10.10 -2.38 -24.02
C GLN A 419 -11.25 -1.69 -24.73
N ASP A 420 -12.37 -2.36 -24.81
CA ASP A 420 -13.64 -1.81 -25.21
C ASP A 420 -14.68 -2.03 -24.11
N MET A 421 -15.42 -0.98 -23.79
CA MET A 421 -16.61 -1.02 -22.97
C MET A 421 -17.81 -0.65 -23.84
N TRP A 422 -18.59 -1.65 -24.21
CA TRP A 422 -19.75 -1.50 -25.06
C TRP A 422 -21.03 -1.34 -24.22
N GLU A 423 -21.65 -0.18 -24.30
CA GLU A 423 -22.99 0.11 -23.78
C GLU A 423 -24.05 -0.51 -24.71
N ALA A 424 -24.18 -1.87 -24.67
CA ALA A 424 -25.03 -2.64 -25.59
C ALA A 424 -26.50 -2.26 -25.50
N THR A 425 -26.95 -1.86 -24.32
CA THR A 425 -28.25 -1.25 -24.05
C THR A 425 -28.11 -0.26 -22.88
N ASP A 426 -29.16 0.51 -22.56
CA ASP A 426 -29.19 1.38 -21.38
C ASP A 426 -29.00 0.62 -20.05
N ARG A 427 -29.17 -0.70 -20.06
CA ARG A 427 -29.05 -1.56 -18.88
C ARG A 427 -27.86 -2.52 -18.93
N LEU A 428 -27.32 -2.83 -20.11
CA LEU A 428 -26.27 -3.81 -20.29
C LEU A 428 -24.99 -3.16 -20.82
N THR A 429 -23.94 -3.25 -20.03
CA THR A 429 -22.57 -2.88 -20.43
C THR A 429 -21.72 -4.13 -20.48
N LEU A 430 -21.03 -4.36 -21.58
CA LEU A 430 -20.06 -5.43 -21.78
C LEU A 430 -18.66 -4.84 -21.89
N THR A 431 -17.67 -5.49 -21.29
CA THR A 431 -16.27 -5.06 -21.36
C THR A 431 -15.41 -6.21 -21.83
N GLY A 432 -14.61 -5.95 -22.85
CA GLY A 432 -13.56 -6.86 -23.34
C GLY A 432 -12.20 -6.18 -23.31
N GLY A 433 -11.17 -6.89 -22.91
CA GLY A 433 -9.81 -6.36 -22.91
C GLY A 433 -8.80 -7.42 -23.30
N VAL A 434 -7.76 -6.99 -24.01
CA VAL A 434 -6.60 -7.80 -24.37
C VAL A 434 -5.34 -7.02 -24.05
N ARG A 435 -4.34 -7.75 -23.59
CA ARG A 435 -3.02 -7.21 -23.28
C ARG A 435 -1.95 -8.18 -23.75
N TYR A 436 -0.91 -7.63 -24.37
CA TYR A 436 0.32 -8.31 -24.72
C TYR A 436 1.48 -7.67 -23.96
N ASP A 437 2.25 -8.49 -23.27
CA ASP A 437 3.47 -8.09 -22.58
C ASP A 437 4.67 -8.80 -23.21
N ALA A 438 5.75 -8.06 -23.42
CA ALA A 438 7.05 -8.62 -23.72
C ALA A 438 8.00 -8.23 -22.61
N TYR A 439 8.66 -9.22 -21.98
CA TYR A 439 9.65 -8.91 -20.96
C TYR A 439 10.93 -9.72 -21.10
N ARG A 440 12.00 -9.12 -20.60
CA ARG A 440 13.31 -9.73 -20.49
C ARG A 440 13.87 -9.45 -19.11
N GLN A 441 14.25 -10.48 -18.40
CA GLN A 441 14.89 -10.39 -17.10
C GLN A 441 16.25 -11.07 -17.17
N GLN A 442 17.27 -10.45 -16.59
CA GLN A 442 18.59 -11.02 -16.40
C GLN A 442 18.99 -10.85 -14.94
N ILE A 443 19.33 -11.95 -14.29
CA ILE A 443 19.86 -11.95 -12.92
C ILE A 443 21.28 -12.50 -12.98
N ARG A 444 22.24 -11.67 -12.58
CA ARG A 444 23.64 -12.06 -12.44
C ARG A 444 23.93 -12.31 -10.96
N ASN A 445 24.43 -13.49 -10.64
CA ASN A 445 25.04 -13.78 -9.34
C ASN A 445 26.52 -13.37 -9.39
N ASN A 446 26.87 -12.28 -8.75
CA ASN A 446 28.24 -11.73 -8.79
C ASN A 446 29.25 -12.61 -8.03
N ARG A 447 28.80 -13.52 -7.15
CA ARG A 447 29.68 -14.44 -6.41
C ARG A 447 30.14 -15.63 -7.24
N THR A 448 29.26 -16.12 -8.11
CA THR A 448 29.53 -17.30 -8.95
C THR A 448 29.77 -16.95 -10.41
N GLY A 449 29.39 -15.75 -10.85
CA GLY A 449 29.38 -15.34 -12.24
C GLY A 449 28.23 -15.90 -13.05
N ALA A 450 27.34 -16.71 -12.44
CA ALA A 450 26.17 -17.26 -13.12
C ALA A 450 25.20 -16.16 -13.57
N ILE A 451 24.55 -16.38 -14.72
CA ILE A 451 23.58 -15.46 -15.29
C ILE A 451 22.33 -16.25 -15.67
N GLY A 452 21.25 -16.03 -14.92
CA GLY A 452 19.91 -16.46 -15.28
C GLY A 452 19.25 -15.48 -16.24
N ARG A 453 18.53 -15.97 -17.24
CA ARG A 453 17.74 -15.15 -18.17
C ARG A 453 16.34 -15.73 -18.29
N THR A 454 15.35 -14.84 -18.29
CA THR A 454 13.97 -15.17 -18.57
C THR A 454 13.45 -14.24 -19.65
N ILE A 455 12.83 -14.80 -20.66
CA ILE A 455 12.17 -14.09 -21.76
C ILE A 455 10.80 -14.74 -21.90
N ASP A 456 9.74 -13.93 -21.90
CA ASP A 456 8.39 -14.42 -22.13
C ASP A 456 7.52 -13.30 -22.69
N ASP A 457 6.47 -13.68 -23.41
CA ASP A 457 5.59 -12.78 -24.14
C ASP A 457 4.10 -13.14 -23.87
N PRO A 458 3.61 -13.05 -22.61
CA PRO A 458 2.25 -13.46 -22.29
C PRO A 458 1.19 -12.55 -22.92
N VAL A 459 0.10 -13.19 -23.37
CA VAL A 459 -1.15 -12.51 -23.72
C VAL A 459 -2.18 -12.79 -22.67
N GLN A 460 -2.95 -11.79 -22.25
CA GLN A 460 -3.98 -11.89 -21.25
C GLN A 460 -5.29 -11.33 -21.75
N PHE A 461 -6.37 -11.94 -21.33
CA PHE A 461 -7.72 -11.55 -21.68
C PHE A 461 -8.54 -11.22 -20.44
N ARG A 462 -9.48 -10.32 -20.64
CA ARG A 462 -10.51 -9.99 -19.65
C ARG A 462 -11.86 -9.85 -20.34
N LEU A 463 -12.88 -10.42 -19.71
CA LEU A 463 -14.28 -10.24 -20.11
C LEU A 463 -15.08 -9.87 -18.87
N ALA A 464 -15.98 -8.91 -19.00
CA ALA A 464 -16.87 -8.57 -17.91
C ALA A 464 -18.20 -8.02 -18.44
N GLY A 465 -19.23 -8.14 -17.63
CA GLY A 465 -20.55 -7.62 -17.93
C GLY A 465 -21.18 -6.99 -16.69
N ARG A 466 -21.92 -5.91 -16.90
CA ARG A 466 -22.73 -5.24 -15.87
C ARG A 466 -24.14 -5.06 -16.37
N TYR A 467 -25.12 -5.50 -15.57
CA TYR A 467 -26.55 -5.39 -15.89
C TYR A 467 -27.29 -4.60 -14.81
N LYS A 468 -27.87 -3.48 -15.17
CA LYS A 468 -28.75 -2.69 -14.30
C LYS A 468 -30.12 -3.38 -14.20
N VAL A 469 -30.36 -4.04 -13.08
CA VAL A 469 -31.70 -4.65 -12.79
C VAL A 469 -32.73 -3.58 -12.52
N ALA A 470 -32.30 -2.53 -11.80
CA ALA A 470 -33.05 -1.32 -11.50
C ALA A 470 -32.09 -0.13 -11.47
N ASP A 471 -32.60 1.10 -11.41
CA ASP A 471 -31.73 2.30 -11.37
C ASP A 471 -30.74 2.28 -10.21
N ALA A 472 -31.16 1.74 -9.06
CA ALA A 472 -30.36 1.64 -7.86
C ALA A 472 -29.58 0.33 -7.72
N ILE A 473 -29.77 -0.68 -8.59
CA ILE A 473 -29.21 -2.03 -8.41
C ILE A 473 -28.60 -2.52 -9.71
N ALA A 474 -27.35 -2.95 -9.64
CA ALA A 474 -26.63 -3.58 -10.74
C ALA A 474 -26.01 -4.91 -10.33
N LEU A 475 -26.04 -5.88 -11.23
CA LEU A 475 -25.27 -7.11 -11.17
C LEU A 475 -24.04 -7.00 -12.03
N HIS A 476 -22.96 -7.65 -11.66
CA HIS A 476 -21.78 -7.78 -12.51
C HIS A 476 -21.22 -9.20 -12.48
N ALA A 477 -20.57 -9.55 -13.58
CA ALA A 477 -19.78 -10.76 -13.71
C ALA A 477 -18.48 -10.40 -14.42
N ALA A 478 -17.37 -10.97 -13.97
CA ALA A 478 -16.07 -10.76 -14.59
C ALA A 478 -15.26 -12.07 -14.62
N TRP A 479 -14.48 -12.22 -15.65
CA TRP A 479 -13.42 -13.22 -15.79
C TRP A 479 -12.17 -12.54 -16.31
N GLY A 480 -11.01 -12.99 -15.85
CA GLY A 480 -9.74 -12.47 -16.34
C GLY A 480 -8.55 -13.31 -15.97
N GLU A 481 -7.45 -12.99 -16.61
CA GLU A 481 -6.14 -13.60 -16.44
C GLU A 481 -5.16 -12.57 -15.88
N SER A 482 -4.18 -13.04 -15.12
CA SER A 482 -3.04 -12.23 -14.68
C SER A 482 -1.77 -13.07 -14.62
N PHE A 483 -0.62 -12.40 -14.58
CA PHE A 483 0.66 -13.03 -14.31
C PHE A 483 1.46 -12.20 -13.33
N VAL A 484 2.41 -12.83 -12.65
CA VAL A 484 3.38 -12.17 -11.76
C VAL A 484 4.77 -12.68 -12.10
N LEU A 485 5.70 -11.77 -12.31
CA LEU A 485 7.07 -12.15 -12.63
C LEU A 485 7.81 -12.65 -11.41
N ASN A 486 8.33 -13.85 -11.51
CA ASN A 486 9.22 -14.44 -10.54
C ASN A 486 10.63 -13.81 -10.58
N SER A 487 11.29 -13.75 -9.44
CA SER A 487 12.69 -13.34 -9.34
C SER A 487 13.54 -14.50 -8.82
N GLY A 488 14.80 -14.56 -9.23
CA GLY A 488 15.74 -15.57 -8.84
C GLY A 488 16.02 -16.61 -9.94
N THR A 489 16.76 -17.63 -9.58
CA THR A 489 17.14 -18.75 -10.46
C THR A 489 16.97 -20.06 -9.75
N ASP A 490 16.69 -21.12 -10.51
CA ASP A 490 16.70 -22.48 -10.02
C ASP A 490 18.13 -22.98 -9.68
N ARG A 491 18.26 -24.23 -9.26
CA ARG A 491 19.54 -24.86 -8.94
C ARG A 491 20.49 -25.01 -10.13
N PHE A 492 20.00 -24.85 -11.34
CA PHE A 492 20.79 -24.91 -12.58
C PHE A 492 21.16 -23.50 -13.09
N GLY A 493 20.73 -22.44 -12.39
CA GLY A 493 20.94 -21.04 -12.80
C GLY A 493 19.97 -20.55 -13.85
N THR A 494 18.87 -21.28 -14.12
CA THR A 494 17.82 -20.86 -15.06
C THR A 494 16.83 -19.94 -14.35
N GLY A 495 16.41 -18.86 -15.02
CA GLY A 495 15.37 -17.97 -14.51
C GLY A 495 14.00 -18.65 -14.51
N PHE A 496 13.13 -18.25 -13.60
CA PHE A 496 11.79 -18.83 -13.45
C PHE A 496 10.80 -18.28 -14.47
N ALA A 497 9.88 -19.13 -14.93
CA ALA A 497 8.69 -18.69 -15.63
C ALA A 497 7.79 -17.86 -14.68
N PRO A 498 6.93 -16.95 -15.21
CA PRO A 498 5.97 -16.23 -14.39
C PRO A 498 4.97 -17.15 -13.71
N GLU A 499 4.47 -16.70 -12.57
CA GLU A 499 3.23 -17.20 -12.03
C GLU A 499 2.06 -16.77 -12.91
N THR A 500 1.08 -17.61 -13.10
CA THR A 500 -0.12 -17.32 -13.90
C THR A 500 -1.37 -17.51 -13.07
N ALA A 501 -2.38 -16.68 -13.29
CA ALA A 501 -3.64 -16.83 -12.59
C ALA A 501 -4.85 -16.60 -13.49
N LYS A 502 -5.96 -17.23 -13.11
CA LYS A 502 -7.30 -17.04 -13.67
C LYS A 502 -8.29 -16.88 -12.55
N GLY A 503 -9.28 -16.01 -12.76
CA GLY A 503 -10.29 -15.77 -11.75
C GLY A 503 -11.63 -15.39 -12.32
N TYR A 504 -12.65 -15.64 -11.50
CA TYR A 504 -14.05 -15.33 -11.74
C TYR A 504 -14.56 -14.46 -10.61
N GLU A 505 -15.49 -13.58 -10.95
CA GLU A 505 -16.16 -12.69 -10.01
C GLU A 505 -17.62 -12.55 -10.40
N LEU A 506 -18.51 -12.65 -9.39
CA LEU A 506 -19.92 -12.36 -9.53
C LEU A 506 -20.33 -11.44 -8.40
N GLY A 507 -21.06 -10.36 -8.68
CA GLY A 507 -21.44 -9.45 -7.63
C GLY A 507 -22.71 -8.68 -7.92
N ALA A 508 -23.22 -8.06 -6.86
CA ALA A 508 -24.32 -7.12 -6.88
C ALA A 508 -23.89 -5.84 -6.16
N SER A 509 -24.24 -4.71 -6.72
CA SER A 509 -24.05 -3.40 -6.10
C SER A 509 -25.34 -2.60 -6.12
N GLY A 510 -25.52 -1.77 -5.10
CA GLY A 510 -26.70 -0.91 -5.00
C GLY A 510 -26.36 0.42 -4.33
N ALA A 511 -26.90 1.51 -4.87
CA ALA A 511 -26.82 2.84 -4.29
C ALA A 511 -28.23 3.44 -4.20
N TRP A 512 -28.70 3.71 -2.97
CA TRP A 512 -30.07 4.17 -2.75
C TRP A 512 -30.19 4.92 -1.41
N ARG A 513 -30.70 6.17 -1.46
CA ARG A 513 -30.99 7.00 -0.27
C ARG A 513 -29.87 7.05 0.78
N GLY A 514 -28.62 7.28 0.36
CA GLY A 514 -27.47 7.33 1.27
C GLY A 514 -26.89 5.97 1.65
N ILE A 515 -27.43 4.87 1.10
CA ILE A 515 -26.86 3.53 1.20
C ILE A 515 -26.07 3.24 -0.06
N ASP A 516 -24.81 2.83 0.09
CA ASP A 516 -23.96 2.26 -0.97
C ASP A 516 -23.47 0.91 -0.49
N VAL A 517 -23.80 -0.16 -1.20
CA VAL A 517 -23.41 -1.52 -0.81
C VAL A 517 -22.98 -2.34 -2.02
N ALA A 518 -22.00 -3.21 -1.80
CA ALA A 518 -21.62 -4.22 -2.77
C ALA A 518 -21.38 -5.56 -2.07
N VAL A 519 -21.83 -6.62 -2.72
CA VAL A 519 -21.54 -8.01 -2.36
C VAL A 519 -20.89 -8.67 -3.56
N THR A 520 -19.77 -9.33 -3.34
CA THR A 520 -19.01 -9.97 -4.41
C THR A 520 -18.58 -11.36 -3.99
N TRP A 521 -18.88 -12.36 -4.79
CA TRP A 521 -18.29 -13.69 -4.75
C TRP A 521 -17.12 -13.74 -5.72
N PHE A 522 -16.03 -14.45 -5.36
CA PHE A 522 -14.87 -14.66 -6.21
C PHE A 522 -14.33 -16.09 -6.11
N ASP A 523 -13.68 -16.56 -7.17
CA ASP A 523 -12.89 -17.79 -7.23
C ASP A 523 -11.67 -17.56 -8.12
N ILE A 524 -10.48 -17.65 -7.55
CA ILE A 524 -9.21 -17.32 -8.20
C ILE A 524 -8.23 -18.47 -7.99
N ARG A 525 -7.53 -18.88 -9.05
CA ARG A 525 -6.48 -19.88 -9.01
C ARG A 525 -5.19 -19.33 -9.58
N LYS A 526 -4.11 -19.47 -8.83
CA LYS A 526 -2.74 -19.07 -9.19
C LYS A 526 -1.85 -20.32 -9.25
N ARG A 527 -0.94 -20.37 -10.22
CA ARG A 527 0.00 -21.48 -10.46
C ARG A 527 1.40 -20.95 -10.72
N GLY A 528 2.41 -21.83 -10.58
CA GLY A 528 3.81 -21.50 -10.79
C GLY A 528 4.41 -20.70 -9.64
N ILE A 529 3.82 -20.80 -8.44
CA ILE A 529 4.31 -20.12 -7.23
C ILE A 529 5.63 -20.78 -6.83
N LEU A 530 6.62 -19.94 -6.50
CA LEU A 530 7.91 -20.41 -6.03
C LEU A 530 7.78 -21.03 -4.64
N THR A 531 8.21 -22.28 -4.54
CA THR A 531 8.33 -23.06 -3.30
C THR A 531 9.74 -23.63 -3.19
N ASN A 532 10.08 -24.26 -2.07
CA ASN A 532 11.35 -24.97 -1.97
C ASN A 532 11.43 -26.10 -3.01
N ASP A 533 12.59 -26.21 -3.67
CA ASP A 533 12.86 -27.33 -4.59
C ASP A 533 12.82 -28.64 -3.79
N PRO A 534 11.99 -29.65 -4.17
CA PRO A 534 11.86 -30.90 -3.42
C PRO A 534 13.14 -31.77 -3.45
N THR A 535 14.06 -31.46 -4.37
CA THR A 535 15.34 -32.17 -4.48
C THR A 535 16.45 -31.49 -3.69
N ASP A 536 16.42 -30.16 -3.57
CA ASP A 536 17.39 -29.37 -2.81
C ASP A 536 16.73 -28.11 -2.25
N SER A 537 16.36 -28.15 -0.98
CA SER A 537 15.67 -27.06 -0.28
C SER A 537 16.46 -25.76 -0.15
N ASN A 538 17.70 -25.71 -0.62
CA ASN A 538 18.45 -24.46 -0.73
C ASN A 538 18.05 -23.64 -1.97
N PHE A 539 17.28 -24.22 -2.87
CA PHE A 539 16.79 -23.62 -4.09
C PHE A 539 15.26 -23.53 -4.10
N LEU A 540 14.73 -22.80 -5.07
CA LEU A 540 13.29 -22.68 -5.32
C LEU A 540 12.91 -23.40 -6.61
N ALA A 541 11.64 -23.80 -6.71
CA ALA A 541 11.01 -24.38 -7.90
C ALA A 541 9.61 -23.78 -8.08
N PRO A 542 9.15 -23.51 -9.34
CA PRO A 542 7.86 -22.89 -9.63
C PRO A 542 6.74 -23.95 -9.71
N ILE A 543 6.56 -24.73 -8.65
CA ILE A 543 5.65 -25.89 -8.61
C ILE A 543 4.41 -25.65 -7.75
N GLY A 544 4.35 -24.54 -6.97
CA GLY A 544 3.24 -24.26 -6.09
C GLY A 544 1.99 -23.80 -6.82
N SER A 545 0.82 -24.16 -6.31
CA SER A 545 -0.46 -23.60 -6.71
C SER A 545 -1.30 -23.18 -5.50
N LEU A 546 -2.12 -22.12 -5.70
CA LEU A 546 -2.98 -21.57 -4.67
C LEU A 546 -4.36 -21.29 -5.25
N ARG A 547 -5.40 -21.67 -4.52
CA ARG A 547 -6.77 -21.29 -4.83
C ARG A 547 -7.37 -20.49 -3.68
N ALA A 548 -8.04 -19.40 -4.02
CA ALA A 548 -8.80 -18.61 -3.06
C ALA A 548 -10.21 -18.35 -3.61
N HIS A 549 -11.23 -18.61 -2.78
CA HIS A 549 -12.60 -18.26 -3.07
C HIS A 549 -13.26 -17.66 -1.83
N GLY A 550 -14.29 -16.85 -2.04
CA GLY A 550 -14.91 -16.18 -0.90
C GLY A 550 -16.06 -15.27 -1.27
N ILE A 551 -16.57 -14.62 -0.23
CA ILE A 551 -17.64 -13.60 -0.35
C ILE A 551 -17.16 -12.37 0.40
N GLU A 552 -17.31 -11.23 -0.24
CA GLU A 552 -16.98 -9.92 0.30
C GLU A 552 -18.22 -9.04 0.35
N PHE A 553 -18.33 -8.27 1.41
CA PHE A 553 -19.29 -7.19 1.59
C PHE A 553 -18.54 -5.89 1.86
N ASP A 554 -18.84 -4.85 1.14
CA ASP A 554 -18.41 -3.48 1.41
C ASP A 554 -19.61 -2.56 1.38
N GLY A 555 -19.79 -1.70 2.38
CA GLY A 555 -20.91 -0.81 2.46
C GLY A 555 -20.63 0.50 3.16
N SER A 556 -21.37 1.54 2.75
CA SER A 556 -21.50 2.79 3.48
C SER A 556 -22.97 3.19 3.61
N LEU A 557 -23.28 3.84 4.72
CA LEU A 557 -24.63 4.29 5.05
C LEU A 557 -24.55 5.70 5.63
N LYS A 558 -25.15 6.67 4.96
CA LYS A 558 -25.45 7.99 5.53
C LYS A 558 -26.79 7.89 6.25
N LEU A 559 -26.76 7.89 7.58
CA LEU A 559 -27.97 7.85 8.40
C LEU A 559 -28.75 9.16 8.30
N ASP A 560 -28.01 10.27 8.33
CA ASP A 560 -28.49 11.64 8.18
C ASP A 560 -27.32 12.54 7.71
N SER A 561 -27.48 13.86 7.75
CA SER A 561 -26.43 14.82 7.41
C SER A 561 -25.24 14.80 8.39
N ARG A 562 -25.38 14.18 9.56
CA ARG A 562 -24.37 14.16 10.64
C ARG A 562 -23.65 12.84 10.73
N TRP A 563 -24.32 11.70 10.50
CA TRP A 563 -23.78 10.37 10.75
C TRP A 563 -23.58 9.56 9.48
N GLN A 564 -22.40 8.97 9.38
CA GLN A 564 -22.06 7.99 8.37
C GLN A 564 -21.47 6.75 9.01
N LEU A 565 -21.88 5.59 8.51
CA LEU A 565 -21.30 4.29 8.83
C LEU A 565 -20.57 3.74 7.60
N VAL A 566 -19.41 3.12 7.83
CA VAL A 566 -18.66 2.35 6.83
C VAL A 566 -18.47 0.96 7.41
N ALA A 567 -18.78 -0.07 6.65
CA ALA A 567 -18.62 -1.45 7.09
C ALA A 567 -18.09 -2.32 5.96
N ASN A 568 -17.25 -3.25 6.32
CA ASN A 568 -16.79 -4.29 5.41
C ASN A 568 -16.73 -5.64 6.11
N TYR A 569 -16.84 -6.71 5.33
CA TYR A 569 -16.67 -8.07 5.80
C TYR A 569 -16.17 -8.94 4.64
N ALA A 570 -15.29 -9.88 4.95
CA ALA A 570 -14.85 -10.92 4.04
C ALA A 570 -14.87 -12.29 4.70
N TRP A 571 -15.42 -13.26 3.98
CA TRP A 571 -15.15 -14.66 4.17
C TRP A 571 -14.23 -15.11 3.03
N THR A 572 -13.01 -15.55 3.37
CA THR A 572 -11.98 -15.95 2.41
C THR A 572 -11.48 -17.35 2.73
N HIS A 573 -11.62 -18.27 1.81
CA HIS A 573 -11.04 -19.59 1.90
C HIS A 573 -9.87 -19.69 0.89
N ALA A 574 -8.66 -19.43 1.39
CA ALA A 574 -7.44 -19.49 0.61
C ALA A 574 -6.63 -20.71 1.05
N ARG A 575 -6.20 -21.56 0.09
CA ARG A 575 -5.43 -22.74 0.38
C ARG A 575 -4.39 -23.01 -0.70
N ALA A 576 -3.29 -23.65 -0.32
CA ALA A 576 -2.38 -24.30 -1.24
C ALA A 576 -3.06 -25.58 -1.80
N ASP A 577 -2.95 -25.80 -3.10
CA ASP A 577 -3.67 -26.85 -3.83
C ASP A 577 -2.78 -28.06 -4.18
N ASP A 578 -1.57 -28.15 -3.61
CA ASP A 578 -0.65 -29.26 -3.86
C ASP A 578 0.23 -29.59 -2.65
N ASP A 579 0.89 -30.75 -2.71
CA ASP A 579 1.75 -31.31 -1.66
C ASP A 579 3.12 -30.58 -1.55
N ALA A 580 3.35 -29.51 -2.35
CA ALA A 580 4.58 -28.71 -2.28
C ALA A 580 4.64 -27.84 -1.02
N PHE A 581 3.51 -27.68 -0.33
CA PHE A 581 3.41 -26.92 0.91
C PHE A 581 3.22 -27.85 2.11
N ALA A 582 3.88 -27.54 3.21
CA ALA A 582 3.73 -28.29 4.47
C ALA A 582 2.37 -28.10 5.16
N THR A 583 1.56 -27.16 4.69
CA THR A 583 0.19 -26.89 5.15
C THR A 583 -0.64 -26.33 3.99
N ASP A 584 -1.93 -26.61 4.00
CA ASP A 584 -2.89 -26.08 3.02
C ASP A 584 -3.30 -24.62 3.32
N ARG A 585 -3.04 -24.11 4.55
CA ARG A 585 -3.40 -22.75 4.94
C ARG A 585 -2.39 -21.72 4.42
N VAL A 586 -2.89 -20.57 4.01
CA VAL A 586 -2.08 -19.43 3.56
C VAL A 586 -1.69 -18.54 4.75
N LEU A 587 -0.41 -18.15 4.79
CA LEU A 587 0.18 -17.36 5.87
C LEU A 587 -0.56 -16.04 6.09
N ASN A 588 -0.93 -15.75 7.35
CA ASN A 588 -1.62 -14.54 7.79
C ASN A 588 -2.98 -14.27 7.13
N VAL A 589 -3.56 -15.21 6.42
CA VAL A 589 -4.89 -15.05 5.79
C VAL A 589 -5.97 -15.65 6.69
N PRO A 590 -6.89 -14.84 7.24
CA PRO A 590 -8.00 -15.31 8.05
C PRO A 590 -9.13 -15.84 7.18
N HIS A 591 -9.95 -16.75 7.73
CA HIS A 591 -11.21 -17.11 7.08
C HIS A 591 -12.24 -15.98 7.19
N HIS A 592 -12.24 -15.22 8.27
CA HIS A 592 -13.18 -14.13 8.51
C HIS A 592 -12.43 -12.87 8.92
N SER A 593 -12.74 -11.76 8.27
CA SER A 593 -12.24 -10.43 8.65
C SER A 593 -13.30 -9.38 8.35
N GLY A 594 -13.22 -8.25 9.01
CA GLY A 594 -14.11 -7.13 8.72
C GLY A 594 -13.91 -5.96 9.65
N SER A 595 -14.52 -4.85 9.31
CA SER A 595 -14.53 -3.66 10.15
C SER A 595 -15.86 -2.92 10.06
N ILE A 596 -16.16 -2.17 11.10
CA ILE A 596 -17.22 -1.18 11.13
C ILE A 596 -16.66 0.12 11.67
N PHE A 597 -16.99 1.23 11.03
CA PHE A 597 -16.49 2.55 11.37
C PHE A 597 -17.63 3.56 11.30
N ALA A 598 -17.84 4.33 12.38
CA ALA A 598 -18.84 5.36 12.48
C ALA A 598 -18.18 6.75 12.52
N LEU A 599 -18.76 7.68 11.80
CA LEU A 599 -18.37 9.08 11.71
C LEU A 599 -19.56 9.95 12.08
N GLY A 600 -19.38 10.90 13.00
CA GLY A 600 -20.39 11.88 13.38
C GLY A 600 -19.81 13.30 13.30
N ARG A 601 -20.56 14.25 12.69
CA ARG A 601 -20.19 15.66 12.62
C ARG A 601 -21.29 16.54 13.23
N PHE A 602 -20.92 17.37 14.18
CA PHE A 602 -21.80 18.25 14.95
C PHE A 602 -21.21 19.66 14.93
N LEU A 603 -21.22 20.28 13.74
CA LEU A 603 -20.68 21.60 13.51
C LEU A 603 -21.84 22.61 13.40
N ASP A 604 -21.63 23.84 13.90
CA ASP A 604 -22.50 24.98 13.68
C ASP A 604 -22.23 25.68 12.33
N ALA A 605 -22.93 26.76 12.04
CA ALA A 605 -22.78 27.53 10.82
C ALA A 605 -21.39 28.14 10.64
N ASP A 606 -20.67 28.36 11.76
CA ASP A 606 -19.29 28.87 11.78
C ASP A 606 -18.26 27.73 11.71
N ALA A 607 -18.70 26.50 11.43
CA ALA A 607 -17.90 25.27 11.43
C ALA A 607 -17.21 24.97 12.77
N ARG A 608 -17.78 25.44 13.89
CA ARG A 608 -17.33 25.12 15.25
C ARG A 608 -18.10 23.90 15.77
N GLY A 609 -17.45 23.07 16.55
CA GLY A 609 -18.11 21.92 17.16
C GLY A 609 -17.28 20.66 17.12
N PHE A 610 -17.94 19.52 17.20
CA PHE A 610 -17.28 18.23 17.36
C PHE A 610 -17.43 17.35 16.11
N SER A 611 -16.34 16.65 15.77
CA SER A 611 -16.39 15.47 14.92
C SER A 611 -15.97 14.26 15.75
N LEU A 612 -16.75 13.19 15.68
CA LEU A 612 -16.51 11.95 16.41
C LEU A 612 -16.24 10.84 15.41
N SER A 613 -15.30 9.97 15.73
CA SER A 613 -15.10 8.75 14.96
C SER A 613 -14.82 7.57 15.89
N ALA A 614 -15.39 6.40 15.56
CA ALA A 614 -15.15 5.17 16.30
C ALA A 614 -15.22 3.99 15.33
N GLY A 615 -14.37 3.00 15.55
CA GLY A 615 -14.33 1.81 14.71
C GLY A 615 -13.87 0.57 15.44
N LEU A 616 -14.32 -0.57 14.93
CA LEU A 616 -13.89 -1.90 15.33
C LEU A 616 -13.36 -2.62 14.09
N ALA A 617 -12.20 -3.25 14.23
CA ALA A 617 -11.64 -4.14 13.21
C ALA A 617 -11.49 -5.54 13.82
N TYR A 618 -12.06 -6.53 13.16
CA TYR A 618 -11.97 -7.95 13.50
C TYR A 618 -11.08 -8.69 12.52
N MET A 619 -10.17 -9.50 13.03
CA MET A 619 -9.35 -10.42 12.27
C MET A 619 -9.46 -11.81 12.91
N GLY A 620 -9.92 -12.79 12.14
CA GLY A 620 -10.05 -14.18 12.58
C GLY A 620 -8.69 -14.86 12.83
N ASP A 621 -8.74 -16.07 13.35
CA ASP A 621 -7.55 -16.91 13.48
C ASP A 621 -6.96 -17.24 12.10
N ARG A 622 -5.64 -17.36 12.05
CA ARG A 622 -4.91 -17.55 10.79
C ARG A 622 -3.60 -18.29 10.99
N ALA A 623 -3.12 -18.93 9.92
CA ALA A 623 -1.83 -19.58 9.96
C ALA A 623 -0.71 -18.59 10.29
N GLY A 624 0.08 -18.89 11.31
CA GLY A 624 1.25 -18.13 11.72
C GLY A 624 2.56 -18.63 11.11
N ALA A 625 2.53 -19.81 10.49
CA ALA A 625 3.65 -20.40 9.80
C ALA A 625 3.15 -21.36 8.71
N ILE A 626 4.02 -21.62 7.73
CA ILE A 626 3.78 -22.58 6.63
C ILE A 626 4.81 -23.71 6.63
N ASP A 627 5.57 -23.88 7.71
CA ASP A 627 6.65 -24.85 7.90
C ASP A 627 6.17 -26.18 8.52
N GLY A 628 4.86 -26.37 8.63
CA GLY A 628 4.27 -27.55 9.28
C GLY A 628 4.26 -27.51 10.81
N SER A 629 4.71 -26.41 11.45
CA SER A 629 4.71 -26.27 12.91
C SER A 629 3.31 -26.19 13.52
N GLY A 630 2.28 -25.92 12.71
CA GLY A 630 0.90 -25.75 13.17
C GLY A 630 0.66 -24.45 13.95
N LEU A 631 1.57 -23.49 13.91
CA LEU A 631 1.40 -22.20 14.60
C LEU A 631 0.15 -21.47 14.09
N VAL A 632 -0.73 -21.13 14.99
CA VAL A 632 -1.92 -20.31 14.74
C VAL A 632 -1.77 -18.96 15.45
N LEU A 633 -2.01 -17.88 14.72
CA LEU A 633 -2.20 -16.55 15.30
C LEU A 633 -3.66 -16.41 15.73
N PRO A 634 -3.94 -16.15 17.04
CA PRO A 634 -5.30 -16.02 17.52
C PRO A 634 -6.09 -14.89 16.87
N ALA A 635 -7.41 -15.04 16.84
CA ALA A 635 -8.31 -13.97 16.44
C ALA A 635 -8.23 -12.77 17.40
N TYR A 636 -8.51 -11.56 16.88
CA TYR A 636 -8.56 -10.36 17.69
C TYR A 636 -9.58 -9.34 17.21
N VAL A 637 -9.97 -8.45 18.11
CA VAL A 637 -10.72 -7.24 17.82
C VAL A 637 -9.88 -6.04 18.25
N LYS A 638 -9.72 -5.08 17.36
CA LYS A 638 -9.06 -3.79 17.63
C LYS A 638 -10.09 -2.68 17.57
N ALA A 639 -10.15 -1.83 18.60
CA ALA A 639 -11.02 -0.67 18.64
C ALA A 639 -10.21 0.61 18.47
N LYS A 640 -10.76 1.56 17.71
CA LYS A 640 -10.24 2.91 17.52
C LYS A 640 -11.31 3.93 17.87
N ALA A 641 -10.91 5.10 18.40
CA ALA A 641 -11.81 6.23 18.60
C ALA A 641 -11.05 7.54 18.46
N ALA A 642 -11.73 8.57 17.97
CA ALA A 642 -11.20 9.92 17.98
C ALA A 642 -12.31 10.94 18.18
N VAL A 643 -11.93 12.07 18.80
CA VAL A 643 -12.72 13.28 18.89
C VAL A 643 -11.91 14.43 18.33
N GLU A 644 -12.50 15.22 17.46
CA GLU A 644 -11.94 16.48 16.97
C GLU A 644 -12.86 17.62 17.36
N TYR A 645 -12.31 18.69 17.90
CA TYR A 645 -13.03 19.91 18.21
C TYR A 645 -12.51 21.05 17.31
N ALA A 646 -13.38 21.53 16.44
CA ALA A 646 -13.14 22.71 15.64
C ALA A 646 -13.40 23.96 16.47
N LEU A 647 -12.33 24.69 16.82
CA LEU A 647 -12.37 25.97 17.53
C LEU A 647 -12.84 27.10 16.61
N SER A 648 -12.49 26.99 15.34
CA SER A 648 -12.88 27.88 14.25
C SER A 648 -12.75 27.14 12.92
N ARG A 649 -13.07 27.79 11.81
CA ARG A 649 -12.80 27.24 10.46
C ARG A 649 -11.32 26.94 10.24
N GLN A 650 -10.42 27.65 10.94
CA GLN A 650 -8.97 27.55 10.76
C GLN A 650 -8.28 26.65 11.77
N VAL A 651 -8.85 26.40 12.95
CA VAL A 651 -8.13 25.72 14.04
C VAL A 651 -8.95 24.57 14.59
N SER A 652 -8.37 23.37 14.60
CA SER A 652 -8.96 22.21 15.26
C SER A 652 -7.96 21.48 16.18
N LEU A 653 -8.52 20.88 17.23
CA LEU A 653 -7.81 20.01 18.16
C LEU A 653 -8.38 18.61 18.02
N ARG A 654 -7.53 17.60 17.90
CA ARG A 654 -7.92 16.19 17.79
C ARG A 654 -7.25 15.38 18.85
N ALA A 655 -8.01 14.52 19.52
CA ALA A 655 -7.52 13.45 20.37
C ALA A 655 -7.97 12.11 19.79
N GLU A 656 -7.06 11.15 19.69
CA GLU A 656 -7.37 9.83 19.17
C GLU A 656 -6.70 8.71 19.97
N ALA A 657 -7.34 7.54 19.97
CA ALA A 657 -6.83 6.30 20.56
C ALA A 657 -6.91 5.18 19.53
N ASP A 658 -5.78 4.57 19.20
CA ASP A 658 -5.72 3.29 18.49
C ASP A 658 -5.52 2.15 19.48
N ASN A 659 -6.09 0.98 19.20
CA ASN A 659 -6.15 -0.14 20.12
C ASN A 659 -6.67 0.28 21.53
N LEU A 660 -7.83 0.93 21.54
CA LEU A 660 -8.41 1.61 22.72
C LEU A 660 -8.45 0.71 23.98
N PHE A 661 -8.71 -0.57 23.82
CA PHE A 661 -8.82 -1.55 24.93
C PHE A 661 -7.52 -2.30 25.21
N ASP A 662 -6.41 -1.89 24.59
CA ASP A 662 -5.08 -2.49 24.74
C ASP A 662 -5.07 -4.01 24.47
N ALA A 663 -5.79 -4.44 23.44
CA ALA A 663 -5.80 -5.84 23.04
C ALA A 663 -4.39 -6.34 22.70
N HIS A 664 -4.04 -7.52 23.22
CA HIS A 664 -2.83 -8.24 22.86
C HIS A 664 -3.09 -9.11 21.64
N TYR A 665 -2.36 -8.88 20.55
CA TYR A 665 -2.54 -9.63 19.33
C TYR A 665 -1.24 -9.71 18.51
N ALA A 666 -1.13 -10.72 17.69
CA ALA A 666 -0.12 -10.77 16.64
C ALA A 666 -0.68 -10.11 15.39
N GLN A 667 -0.03 -9.08 14.88
CA GLN A 667 -0.44 -8.42 13.63
C GLN A 667 -0.21 -9.32 12.41
N SER A 668 0.97 -9.94 12.36
CA SER A 668 1.38 -10.85 11.29
C SER A 668 2.55 -11.72 11.75
N SER A 669 2.92 -12.71 10.94
CA SER A 669 4.12 -13.50 11.14
C SER A 669 4.76 -13.85 9.79
N TYR A 670 5.97 -14.35 9.83
CA TYR A 670 6.66 -14.99 8.72
C TYR A 670 7.02 -16.45 9.03
N SER A 671 7.30 -16.72 10.30
CA SER A 671 7.65 -18.02 10.84
C SER A 671 7.43 -18.02 12.35
N PRO A 672 7.52 -19.15 13.06
CA PRO A 672 7.43 -19.18 14.52
C PRO A 672 8.46 -18.30 15.24
N MET A 673 9.57 -17.99 14.58
CA MET A 673 10.62 -17.10 15.14
C MET A 673 10.37 -15.62 14.86
N TRP A 674 9.48 -15.26 13.92
CA TRP A 674 9.29 -13.88 13.44
C TRP A 674 7.81 -13.49 13.45
N ILE A 675 7.26 -13.30 14.63
CA ILE A 675 5.90 -12.83 14.84
C ILE A 675 5.96 -11.34 15.12
N PHE A 676 5.23 -10.53 14.35
CA PHE A 676 5.14 -9.11 14.58
C PHE A 676 3.93 -8.81 15.46
N PRO A 677 4.13 -8.45 16.75
CA PRO A 677 3.02 -8.17 17.65
C PRO A 677 2.36 -6.84 17.32
N GLY A 678 1.07 -6.74 17.61
CA GLY A 678 0.31 -5.51 17.47
C GLY A 678 0.71 -4.46 18.50
N ALA A 679 0.64 -3.20 18.10
CA ALA A 679 0.94 -2.08 18.96
C ALA A 679 0.00 -2.05 20.18
N PRO A 680 0.49 -1.64 21.37
CA PRO A 680 -0.35 -1.37 22.52
C PRO A 680 -1.27 -0.17 22.26
N ARG A 681 -2.16 0.13 23.20
CA ARG A 681 -2.96 1.35 23.13
C ARG A 681 -2.06 2.56 22.88
N THR A 682 -2.38 3.28 21.82
CA THR A 682 -1.63 4.45 21.37
C THR A 682 -2.54 5.66 21.38
N LEU A 683 -2.14 6.69 22.12
CA LEU A 683 -2.85 7.97 22.20
C LEU A 683 -2.11 9.01 21.40
N ARG A 684 -2.83 9.85 20.65
CA ARG A 684 -2.27 10.99 19.91
C ARG A 684 -3.14 12.22 20.09
N PHE A 685 -2.49 13.36 20.17
CA PHE A 685 -3.10 14.68 20.25
C PHE A 685 -2.55 15.52 19.11
N SER A 686 -3.43 16.14 18.33
CA SER A 686 -3.03 16.94 17.19
C SER A 686 -3.67 18.33 17.24
N LEU A 687 -2.88 19.34 16.89
CA LEU A 687 -3.34 20.70 16.59
C LEU A 687 -3.22 20.87 15.06
N ARG A 688 -4.32 21.20 14.40
CA ARG A 688 -4.34 21.54 12.98
C ARG A 688 -4.72 23.00 12.79
N ILE A 689 -3.98 23.67 11.93
CA ILE A 689 -4.20 25.06 11.51
C ILE A 689 -4.34 25.05 10.00
N THR A 690 -5.38 25.69 9.46
CA THR A 690 -5.65 25.82 8.02
C THR A 690 -5.87 27.30 7.66
N SER A 691 -5.50 27.70 6.44
CA SER A 691 -5.81 29.03 5.91
C SER A 691 -7.22 29.08 5.39
#